data_ef498a5b22b300774af2282026bca058
#
_entry.id   ef498a5b22b300774af2282026bca058
#
_cell.length_a   1.000
_cell.length_b   1.000
_cell.length_c   1.000
_cell.angle_alpha   90.00
_cell.angle_beta   90.00
_cell.angle_gamma   90.00
#
_symmetry.space_group_name_H-M   'P 1'
#
loop_
_entity.id
_entity.type
_entity.pdbx_description
1 polymer ?
#
loop_
_entity_poly.entity_id
_entity_poly.type
_entity_poly.pdbx_seq_one_letter_code
_entity_poly.pdbx_strand_id
1 'polypeptide(L)'
;MRAYRSQLKEHDREAILLAKEFLRKRLQERATIDWALALKPDDTEKRMAIVELVTTPGVLRREPWRSAWRLLAESWEQSNREPHDVESIHALANRLKEGDRSSSWIAAILEHVRPRLEVKEFDSIHRHFLPAPKQPTKAGHLFQIELSRGPLVDLSLLNLPKSDARFLRSLARALDSAVLAGIELALSIGWDGEIGLSQLRQVMNSPDDPDQFSQGLVGSLAPSVKLLHVVVSRLVDVNPKFAIEFVRRWRATDTSIHLRLWSSLSCDPRVTPSSEVGDALLSLTHARFWDDYTYPEIAKLRATRFKDLDRGGQGRLLRRILRLPPRSLFRQPDEIEKRRIYGAALALQRITKGGGVLSDTASSWLRERRQEFPDLMAADEESHRRRRRAFVPPTGPDAKYDLLQGAPRLKALEIALTASTGTGRGAAQEGAEAWIRRPDKALVLLDDLCAEVSEKTPYSGVLSWFYWFHSTGEGGDPSTRDLPGECQRVLSISTKLSDRWLSDLVNDTVYWLWKWREHAFRLPEGFALWSRLWPIAVSKTSSGRSPDEPSDLNDPARDNEPPERVAERVFASPVGKLVEAFVSICPDLRKEKRPFERGRNLRTMRDAVESASGLSGIYARFELVRKLDYFYQADEKWAKRTLVAPLLKDDDHTSLPLWHAVALHSRFFTCHIQVAC
;
A
#
# COMPACT_ATOMS: atom_id res chain seq x y z
N MET A 1 16.01 -16.59 56.40
CA MET A 1 15.82 -16.45 54.95
C MET A 1 14.41 -16.83 54.45
N ARG A 2 13.80 -17.94 54.86
CA ARG A 2 12.41 -18.29 54.45
C ARG A 2 11.36 -17.26 54.91
N ALA A 3 11.43 -16.81 56.19
CA ALA A 3 10.52 -15.79 56.72
C ALA A 3 10.65 -14.43 56.00
N TYR A 4 11.88 -14.02 55.71
CA TYR A 4 12.13 -12.77 54.96
C TYR A 4 11.60 -12.83 53.49
N ARG A 5 11.73 -13.99 52.82
CA ARG A 5 11.11 -14.20 51.50
C ARG A 5 9.59 -14.27 51.54
N SER A 6 9.01 -14.72 52.66
CA SER A 6 7.55 -14.71 52.80
C SER A 6 7.00 -13.30 53.06
N GLN A 7 7.72 -12.48 53.86
CA GLN A 7 7.37 -11.07 54.10
C GLN A 7 7.50 -10.21 52.83
N LEU A 8 8.58 -10.36 52.04
CA LEU A 8 8.72 -9.71 50.74
C LEU A 8 7.57 -10.07 49.81
N LYS A 9 7.18 -11.33 49.74
CA LYS A 9 6.02 -11.77 48.93
C LYS A 9 4.69 -11.22 49.42
N GLU A 10 4.56 -10.94 50.70
CA GLU A 10 3.36 -10.37 51.30
C GLU A 10 3.28 -8.86 51.04
N HIS A 11 4.40 -8.12 51.16
CA HIS A 11 4.50 -6.72 50.76
C HIS A 11 4.28 -6.52 49.26
N ASP A 12 4.81 -7.41 48.42
CA ASP A 12 4.56 -7.36 46.96
C ASP A 12 3.07 -7.58 46.64
N ARG A 13 2.41 -8.48 47.37
CA ARG A 13 0.96 -8.71 47.20
C ARG A 13 0.13 -7.50 47.63
N GLU A 14 0.46 -6.86 48.77
CA GLU A 14 -0.19 -5.62 49.21
C GLU A 14 0.02 -4.50 48.20
N ALA A 15 1.24 -4.32 47.69
CA ALA A 15 1.55 -3.33 46.66
C ALA A 15 0.75 -3.56 45.39
N ILE A 16 0.61 -4.81 44.93
CA ILE A 16 -0.21 -5.18 43.79
C ILE A 16 -1.69 -4.88 44.04
N LEU A 17 -2.22 -5.20 45.21
CA LEU A 17 -3.61 -4.91 45.57
C LEU A 17 -3.89 -3.41 45.62
N LEU A 18 -2.99 -2.61 46.19
CA LEU A 18 -3.10 -1.15 46.20
C LEU A 18 -3.01 -0.56 44.79
N ALA A 19 -2.11 -1.07 43.97
CA ALA A 19 -2.00 -0.67 42.55
C ALA A 19 -3.28 -1.03 41.77
N LYS A 20 -3.84 -2.22 41.95
CA LYS A 20 -5.12 -2.61 41.35
C LYS A 20 -6.27 -1.70 41.80
N GLU A 21 -6.36 -1.36 43.07
CA GLU A 21 -7.41 -0.47 43.59
C GLU A 21 -7.24 0.97 43.08
N PHE A 22 -6.00 1.44 42.98
CA PHE A 22 -5.67 2.73 42.36
C PHE A 22 -6.11 2.78 40.89
N LEU A 23 -5.75 1.77 40.10
CA LEU A 23 -6.10 1.65 38.69
C LEU A 23 -7.63 1.53 38.51
N ARG A 24 -8.29 0.74 39.34
CA ARG A 24 -9.76 0.53 39.31
C ARG A 24 -10.53 1.84 39.33
N LYS A 25 -10.09 2.81 40.14
CA LYS A 25 -10.72 4.14 40.21
C LYS A 25 -10.44 5.02 39.01
N ARG A 26 -9.42 4.69 38.20
CA ARG A 26 -8.91 5.51 37.09
C ARG A 26 -9.10 4.88 35.72
N LEU A 27 -9.77 3.75 35.61
CA LEU A 27 -10.01 3.07 34.33
C LEU A 27 -10.82 3.90 33.30
N GLN A 28 -11.45 4.99 33.74
CA GLN A 28 -12.18 5.93 32.88
C GLN A 28 -11.39 7.22 32.62
N GLU A 29 -10.10 7.25 32.95
CA GLU A 29 -9.22 8.37 32.67
C GLU A 29 -8.39 8.07 31.41
N ARG A 30 -8.25 9.07 30.53
CA ARG A 30 -7.46 8.97 29.32
C ARG A 30 -6.01 8.58 29.61
N ALA A 31 -5.40 9.21 30.61
CA ALA A 31 -4.03 8.93 31.02
C ALA A 31 -3.79 7.45 31.39
N THR A 32 -4.79 6.76 31.92
CA THR A 32 -4.68 5.33 32.27
C THR A 32 -4.65 4.45 31.00
N ILE A 33 -5.42 4.79 29.98
CA ILE A 33 -5.36 4.09 28.69
C ILE A 33 -4.02 4.39 27.99
N ASP A 34 -3.59 5.65 27.96
CA ASP A 34 -2.33 6.04 27.30
C ASP A 34 -1.14 5.32 27.98
N TRP A 35 -1.15 5.21 29.31
CA TRP A 35 -0.18 4.41 30.04
C TRP A 35 -0.24 2.91 29.69
N ALA A 36 -1.43 2.35 29.57
CA ALA A 36 -1.61 0.94 29.21
C ALA A 36 -1.16 0.63 27.77
N LEU A 37 -1.37 1.56 26.84
CA LEU A 37 -0.87 1.45 25.46
C LEU A 37 0.66 1.45 25.39
N ALA A 38 1.33 2.17 26.31
CA ALA A 38 2.79 2.23 26.39
C ALA A 38 3.42 0.97 27.02
N LEU A 39 2.63 0.02 27.56
CA LEU A 39 3.16 -1.22 28.14
C LEU A 39 3.77 -2.11 27.06
N LYS A 40 5.02 -2.51 27.27
CA LYS A 40 5.74 -3.40 26.36
C LYS A 40 5.19 -4.85 26.43
N PRO A 41 5.44 -5.69 25.44
CA PRO A 41 5.10 -7.12 25.49
C PRO A 41 5.63 -7.82 26.74
N ASP A 42 6.83 -7.45 27.20
CA ASP A 42 7.50 -8.02 28.39
C ASP A 42 6.85 -7.60 29.71
N ASP A 43 6.02 -6.55 29.73
CA ASP A 43 5.26 -6.14 30.91
C ASP A 43 4.08 -7.09 31.21
N THR A 44 4.30 -8.38 31.07
CA THR A 44 3.26 -9.43 31.14
C THR A 44 2.44 -9.38 32.44
N GLU A 45 3.10 -9.17 33.60
CA GLU A 45 2.41 -9.09 34.86
C GLU A 45 1.47 -7.89 34.96
N LYS A 46 1.90 -6.73 34.47
CA LYS A 46 1.06 -5.52 34.43
C LYS A 46 -0.12 -5.71 33.51
N ARG A 47 0.11 -6.25 32.29
CA ARG A 47 -0.95 -6.57 31.34
C ARG A 47 -1.96 -7.56 31.91
N MET A 48 -1.49 -8.65 32.54
CA MET A 48 -2.36 -9.63 33.18
C MET A 48 -3.18 -9.01 34.33
N ALA A 49 -2.58 -8.17 35.15
CA ALA A 49 -3.27 -7.49 36.24
C ALA A 49 -4.39 -6.57 35.74
N ILE A 50 -4.15 -5.87 34.60
CA ILE A 50 -5.17 -5.05 33.96
C ILE A 50 -6.27 -5.93 33.37
N VAL A 51 -5.94 -6.99 32.67
CA VAL A 51 -6.92 -7.93 32.08
C VAL A 51 -7.85 -8.48 33.17
N GLU A 52 -7.27 -8.96 34.28
CA GLU A 52 -8.05 -9.45 35.42
C GLU A 52 -8.98 -8.36 35.99
N LEU A 53 -8.49 -7.13 36.10
CA LEU A 53 -9.24 -6.02 36.65
C LEU A 53 -10.43 -5.65 35.73
N VAL A 54 -10.18 -5.53 34.41
CA VAL A 54 -11.21 -5.10 33.46
C VAL A 54 -12.23 -6.18 33.11
N THR A 55 -11.88 -7.46 33.30
CA THR A 55 -12.79 -8.60 33.15
C THR A 55 -13.64 -8.85 34.39
N THR A 56 -13.29 -8.25 35.53
CA THR A 56 -14.07 -8.39 36.77
C THR A 56 -15.47 -7.78 36.61
N PRO A 57 -16.56 -8.54 36.86
CA PRO A 57 -17.90 -8.05 36.72
C PRO A 57 -18.17 -6.78 37.54
N GLY A 58 -18.76 -5.77 36.91
CA GLY A 58 -19.17 -4.53 37.58
C GLY A 58 -18.10 -3.44 37.73
N VAL A 59 -16.85 -3.71 37.36
CA VAL A 59 -15.74 -2.71 37.39
C VAL A 59 -15.90 -1.68 36.28
N LEU A 60 -16.21 -2.10 35.06
CA LEU A 60 -16.43 -1.23 33.90
C LEU A 60 -17.85 -1.36 33.39
N ARG A 61 -18.66 -0.32 33.60
CA ARG A 61 -20.08 -0.28 33.19
C ARG A 61 -20.37 0.72 32.09
N ARG A 62 -19.51 1.73 31.90
CA ARG A 62 -19.75 2.85 30.98
C ARG A 62 -19.02 2.66 29.64
N GLU A 63 -19.75 2.85 28.56
CA GLU A 63 -19.16 3.04 27.25
C GLU A 63 -18.59 4.47 27.13
N PRO A 64 -17.53 4.66 26.35
CA PRO A 64 -16.82 3.67 25.51
C PRO A 64 -15.70 2.91 26.24
N TRP A 65 -15.48 3.19 27.51
CA TRP A 65 -14.37 2.64 28.30
C TRP A 65 -14.40 1.12 28.38
N ARG A 66 -15.59 0.54 28.54
CA ARG A 66 -15.77 -0.91 28.58
C ARG A 66 -15.30 -1.57 27.27
N SER A 67 -15.76 -1.03 26.12
CA SER A 67 -15.36 -1.53 24.82
C SER A 67 -13.88 -1.31 24.56
N ALA A 68 -13.33 -0.15 24.94
CA ALA A 68 -11.91 0.16 24.78
C ALA A 68 -11.01 -0.83 25.54
N TRP A 69 -11.25 -1.03 26.81
CA TRP A 69 -10.46 -1.96 27.60
C TRP A 69 -10.57 -3.40 27.14
N ARG A 70 -11.76 -3.83 26.68
CA ARG A 70 -11.94 -5.16 26.10
C ARG A 70 -11.10 -5.34 24.83
N LEU A 71 -11.11 -4.36 23.93
CA LEU A 71 -10.33 -4.41 22.70
C LEU A 71 -8.83 -4.40 22.98
N LEU A 72 -8.38 -3.60 23.95
CA LEU A 72 -6.97 -3.58 24.34
C LEU A 72 -6.52 -4.91 24.94
N ALA A 73 -7.31 -5.50 25.83
CA ALA A 73 -7.04 -6.82 26.41
C ALA A 73 -6.97 -7.91 25.33
N GLU A 74 -7.93 -7.91 24.40
CA GLU A 74 -7.96 -8.84 23.27
C GLU A 74 -6.73 -8.68 22.35
N SER A 75 -6.31 -7.43 22.08
CA SER A 75 -5.09 -7.14 21.33
C SER A 75 -3.85 -7.73 22.02
N TRP A 76 -3.74 -7.62 23.33
CA TRP A 76 -2.63 -8.20 24.08
C TRP A 76 -2.63 -9.74 24.07
N GLU A 77 -3.79 -10.37 24.18
CA GLU A 77 -3.88 -11.84 24.07
C GLU A 77 -3.42 -12.34 22.72
N GLN A 78 -3.75 -11.59 21.66
CA GLN A 78 -3.34 -11.93 20.29
C GLN A 78 -1.85 -11.64 20.07
N SER A 79 -1.29 -10.61 20.71
CA SER A 79 0.13 -10.22 20.59
C SER A 79 1.07 -11.13 21.39
N ASN A 80 0.59 -11.74 22.47
CA ASN A 80 1.38 -12.67 23.30
C ASN A 80 1.68 -14.01 22.60
N ARG A 81 1.08 -14.27 21.45
CA ARG A 81 1.47 -15.37 20.54
C ARG A 81 2.61 -14.85 19.67
N GLU A 82 3.84 -15.01 20.15
CA GLU A 82 5.04 -14.46 19.49
C GLU A 82 5.18 -14.91 18.03
N PRO A 83 5.63 -14.00 17.14
CA PRO A 83 5.95 -14.34 15.74
C PRO A 83 7.08 -15.36 15.63
N HIS A 84 7.90 -15.54 16.65
CA HIS A 84 9.05 -16.46 16.63
C HIS A 84 8.67 -17.93 16.61
N ASP A 85 7.47 -18.29 17.06
CA ASP A 85 6.97 -19.67 17.02
C ASP A 85 6.18 -19.98 15.75
N VAL A 86 5.96 -19.00 14.86
CA VAL A 86 5.24 -19.23 13.61
C VAL A 86 6.17 -19.81 12.57
N GLU A 87 5.92 -21.06 12.20
CA GLU A 87 6.65 -21.74 11.14
C GLU A 87 6.64 -20.91 9.84
N SER A 88 7.79 -20.73 9.19
CA SER A 88 7.86 -19.88 7.99
C SER A 88 6.99 -20.42 6.85
N ILE A 89 6.48 -19.52 5.99
CA ILE A 89 5.68 -19.92 4.82
C ILE A 89 6.45 -20.86 3.88
N HIS A 90 7.78 -20.72 3.78
CA HIS A 90 8.62 -21.63 3.01
C HIS A 90 8.66 -23.04 3.61
N ALA A 91 8.74 -23.16 4.94
CA ALA A 91 8.68 -24.45 5.62
C ALA A 91 7.31 -25.11 5.42
N LEU A 92 6.23 -24.34 5.55
CA LEU A 92 4.87 -24.81 5.27
C LEU A 92 4.69 -25.27 3.81
N ALA A 93 5.25 -24.52 2.86
CA ALA A 93 5.22 -24.91 1.45
C ALA A 93 6.01 -26.20 1.18
N ASN A 94 7.14 -26.41 1.86
CA ASN A 94 7.91 -27.65 1.76
C ASN A 94 7.17 -28.85 2.38
N ARG A 95 6.63 -28.71 3.60
CA ARG A 95 5.78 -29.75 4.22
C ARG A 95 4.62 -30.14 3.30
N LEU A 96 3.99 -29.15 2.66
CA LEU A 96 2.92 -29.40 1.72
C LEU A 96 3.40 -30.19 0.49
N LYS A 97 4.61 -29.92 -0.03
CA LYS A 97 5.24 -30.69 -1.12
C LYS A 97 5.57 -32.12 -0.69
N GLU A 98 6.01 -32.31 0.55
CA GLU A 98 6.30 -33.62 1.15
C GLU A 98 5.05 -34.45 1.46
N GLY A 99 3.86 -33.88 1.26
CA GLY A 99 2.59 -34.58 1.42
C GLY A 99 1.90 -34.36 2.75
N ASP A 100 2.35 -33.44 3.59
CA ASP A 100 1.64 -33.11 4.84
C ASP A 100 0.26 -32.50 4.54
N ARG A 101 -0.78 -33.16 5.05
CA ARG A 101 -2.19 -32.78 4.92
C ARG A 101 -2.88 -32.74 6.28
N SER A 102 -2.09 -32.59 7.35
CA SER A 102 -2.55 -32.64 8.72
C SER A 102 -3.34 -31.40 9.13
N SER A 103 -4.09 -31.53 10.20
CA SER A 103 -4.73 -30.40 10.87
C SER A 103 -3.72 -29.41 11.46
N SER A 104 -2.50 -29.87 11.82
CA SER A 104 -1.43 -29.01 12.30
C SER A 104 -0.93 -28.10 11.20
N TRP A 105 -0.82 -28.56 9.95
CA TRP A 105 -0.49 -27.71 8.81
C TRP A 105 -1.57 -26.65 8.58
N ILE A 106 -2.87 -27.06 8.65
CA ILE A 106 -4.00 -26.12 8.52
C ILE A 106 -3.95 -25.05 9.62
N ALA A 107 -3.68 -25.45 10.86
CA ALA A 107 -3.53 -24.50 11.96
C ALA A 107 -2.37 -23.52 11.74
N ALA A 108 -1.23 -24.02 11.28
CA ALA A 108 -0.05 -23.20 11.04
C ALA A 108 -0.27 -22.16 9.92
N ILE A 109 -0.89 -22.54 8.79
CA ILE A 109 -1.20 -21.57 7.73
C ILE A 109 -2.23 -20.52 8.17
N LEU A 110 -3.18 -20.87 9.03
CA LEU A 110 -4.14 -19.93 9.58
C LEU A 110 -3.45 -18.82 10.42
N GLU A 111 -2.38 -19.14 11.14
CA GLU A 111 -1.62 -18.14 11.89
C GLU A 111 -1.02 -17.05 10.98
N HIS A 112 -0.72 -17.37 9.71
CA HIS A 112 -0.24 -16.39 8.73
C HIS A 112 -1.33 -15.50 8.13
N VAL A 113 -2.53 -16.04 7.94
CA VAL A 113 -3.57 -15.34 7.16
C VAL A 113 -4.71 -14.80 8.01
N ARG A 114 -4.81 -15.22 9.27
CA ARG A 114 -5.87 -14.82 10.19
C ARG A 114 -5.77 -13.33 10.53
N PRO A 115 -6.85 -12.56 10.41
CA PRO A 115 -6.89 -11.18 10.88
C PRO A 115 -6.65 -11.11 12.39
N ARG A 116 -5.84 -10.15 12.82
CA ARG A 116 -5.52 -9.90 14.23
C ARG A 116 -5.90 -8.47 14.60
N LEU A 117 -6.39 -8.30 15.82
CA LEU A 117 -6.67 -6.98 16.37
C LEU A 117 -5.37 -6.32 16.81
N GLU A 118 -5.13 -5.12 16.32
CA GLU A 118 -4.02 -4.28 16.75
C GLU A 118 -4.57 -2.97 17.30
N VAL A 119 -4.12 -2.61 18.49
CA VAL A 119 -4.48 -1.37 19.18
C VAL A 119 -3.20 -0.57 19.38
N LYS A 120 -3.20 0.68 18.90
CA LYS A 120 -2.05 1.58 18.92
C LYS A 120 -2.45 2.94 19.46
N GLU A 121 -1.47 3.69 19.95
CA GLU A 121 -1.67 5.12 20.11
C GLU A 121 -2.03 5.79 18.77
N PHE A 122 -2.77 6.89 18.85
CA PHE A 122 -2.98 7.70 17.66
C PHE A 122 -1.65 8.20 17.11
N ASP A 123 -1.45 8.03 15.81
CA ASP A 123 -0.36 8.65 15.11
C ASP A 123 -0.48 10.19 15.13
N SER A 124 0.59 10.87 14.76
CA SER A 124 0.66 12.34 14.77
C SER A 124 -0.38 12.97 13.82
N ILE A 125 -0.71 12.28 12.73
CA ILE A 125 -1.70 12.72 11.75
C ILE A 125 -3.09 12.68 12.36
N HIS A 126 -3.47 11.57 12.99
CA HIS A 126 -4.76 11.44 13.70
C HIS A 126 -4.87 12.46 14.84
N ARG A 127 -3.81 12.66 15.63
CA ARG A 127 -3.82 13.66 16.72
C ARG A 127 -4.02 15.08 16.21
N HIS A 128 -3.49 15.40 15.03
CA HIS A 128 -3.55 16.74 14.46
C HIS A 128 -4.87 17.02 13.73
N PHE A 129 -5.34 16.08 12.91
CA PHE A 129 -6.53 16.28 12.06
C PHE A 129 -7.84 15.82 12.69
N LEU A 130 -7.78 14.86 13.61
CA LEU A 130 -8.95 14.31 14.33
C LEU A 130 -8.68 14.33 15.83
N PRO A 131 -8.60 15.52 16.47
CA PRO A 131 -8.37 15.59 17.89
C PRO A 131 -9.45 14.80 18.63
N ALA A 132 -9.00 13.97 19.58
CA ALA A 132 -9.93 13.19 20.38
C ALA A 132 -10.96 14.09 21.05
N PRO A 133 -12.24 13.78 20.94
CA PRO A 133 -13.28 14.59 21.57
C PRO A 133 -13.10 14.60 23.10
N LYS A 134 -13.41 15.75 23.74
CA LYS A 134 -13.34 15.88 25.20
C LYS A 134 -14.15 14.80 25.94
N GLN A 135 -15.24 14.36 25.35
CA GLN A 135 -16.05 13.24 25.82
C GLN A 135 -16.07 12.14 24.77
N PRO A 136 -15.28 11.08 24.96
CA PRO A 136 -15.24 9.97 24.02
C PRO A 136 -16.57 9.19 24.09
N THR A 137 -17.12 8.89 22.88
CA THR A 137 -18.37 8.12 22.74
C THR A 137 -18.15 6.76 22.08
N LYS A 138 -16.96 6.53 21.50
CA LYS A 138 -16.56 5.28 20.86
C LYS A 138 -15.13 4.92 21.29
N ALA A 139 -14.78 3.63 21.29
CA ALA A 139 -13.43 3.17 21.60
C ALA A 139 -12.38 3.81 20.67
N GLY A 140 -12.68 3.96 19.38
CA GLY A 140 -11.85 4.66 18.41
C GLY A 140 -11.61 6.15 18.67
N HIS A 141 -12.23 6.76 19.69
CA HIS A 141 -11.89 8.09 20.19
C HIS A 141 -10.76 8.06 21.23
N LEU A 142 -10.38 6.88 21.70
CA LEU A 142 -9.37 6.70 22.76
C LEU A 142 -8.03 6.25 22.19
N PHE A 143 -8.03 5.47 21.12
CA PHE A 143 -6.84 4.95 20.45
C PHE A 143 -7.16 4.50 19.02
N GLN A 144 -6.14 4.29 18.22
CA GLN A 144 -6.27 3.73 16.90
C GLN A 144 -6.51 2.22 17.00
N ILE A 145 -7.52 1.74 16.28
CA ILE A 145 -7.89 0.34 16.24
C ILE A 145 -7.78 -0.14 14.79
N GLU A 146 -6.98 -1.15 14.56
CA GLU A 146 -6.76 -1.72 13.25
C GLU A 146 -6.88 -3.25 13.30
N LEU A 147 -7.24 -3.84 12.17
CA LEU A 147 -6.98 -5.25 11.95
C LEU A 147 -5.61 -5.38 11.31
N SER A 148 -4.65 -5.89 12.06
CA SER A 148 -3.36 -6.22 11.49
C SER A 148 -3.45 -7.52 10.70
N ARG A 149 -2.59 -7.65 9.74
CA ARG A 149 -2.35 -8.91 9.04
C ARG A 149 -1.22 -9.66 9.74
N GLY A 150 -1.24 -10.98 9.61
CA GLY A 150 -0.07 -11.79 9.90
C GLY A 150 1.13 -11.39 9.00
N PRO A 151 2.29 -12.06 9.16
CA PRO A 151 3.45 -11.81 8.30
C PRO A 151 3.04 -11.83 6.83
N LEU A 152 3.70 -11.01 6.00
CA LEU A 152 3.48 -10.97 4.54
C LEU A 152 3.63 -12.39 3.97
N VAL A 153 2.54 -12.91 3.41
CA VAL A 153 2.50 -14.25 2.85
C VAL A 153 2.39 -14.15 1.33
N ASP A 154 3.42 -14.58 0.65
CA ASP A 154 3.30 -14.85 -0.79
C ASP A 154 2.53 -16.15 -1.00
N LEU A 155 1.23 -16.03 -1.24
CA LEU A 155 0.33 -17.17 -1.47
C LEU A 155 0.71 -17.97 -2.72
N SER A 156 1.53 -17.44 -3.63
CA SER A 156 1.99 -18.15 -4.82
C SER A 156 2.96 -19.29 -4.47
N LEU A 157 3.62 -19.20 -3.31
CA LEU A 157 4.49 -20.25 -2.80
C LEU A 157 3.72 -21.52 -2.39
N LEU A 158 2.43 -21.41 -2.09
CA LEU A 158 1.59 -22.52 -1.71
C LEU A 158 1.12 -23.31 -2.94
N ASN A 159 1.87 -24.34 -3.31
CA ASN A 159 1.46 -25.25 -4.35
C ASN A 159 0.40 -26.23 -3.81
N LEU A 160 -0.85 -25.78 -3.72
CA LEU A 160 -1.97 -26.56 -3.23
C LEU A 160 -2.18 -27.87 -4.05
N PRO A 161 -2.52 -29.00 -3.42
CA PRO A 161 -2.71 -30.28 -4.10
C PRO A 161 -3.82 -30.18 -5.16
N LYS A 162 -3.58 -30.86 -6.30
CA LYS A 162 -4.51 -30.85 -7.44
C LYS A 162 -5.65 -31.90 -7.32
N SER A 163 -5.55 -32.85 -6.39
CA SER A 163 -6.46 -34.00 -6.33
C SER A 163 -7.03 -34.33 -4.94
N ASP A 164 -6.57 -33.67 -3.87
CA ASP A 164 -7.02 -33.95 -2.52
C ASP A 164 -8.24 -33.13 -2.10
N ALA A 165 -9.43 -33.57 -2.51
CA ALA A 165 -10.67 -32.87 -2.19
C ALA A 165 -10.98 -32.81 -0.68
N ARG A 166 -10.53 -33.79 0.11
CA ARG A 166 -10.82 -33.84 1.56
C ARG A 166 -9.98 -32.77 2.30
N PHE A 167 -8.69 -32.70 1.99
CA PHE A 167 -7.79 -31.69 2.55
C PHE A 167 -8.26 -30.28 2.16
N LEU A 168 -8.51 -30.05 0.87
CA LEU A 168 -8.98 -28.75 0.37
C LEU A 168 -10.30 -28.32 1.04
N ARG A 169 -11.24 -29.25 1.26
CA ARG A 169 -12.49 -28.97 1.97
C ARG A 169 -12.26 -28.59 3.43
N SER A 170 -11.34 -29.28 4.13
CA SER A 170 -11.00 -28.99 5.52
C SER A 170 -10.32 -27.61 5.64
N LEU A 171 -9.38 -27.32 4.75
CA LEU A 171 -8.72 -26.03 4.67
C LEU A 171 -9.72 -24.90 4.36
N ALA A 172 -10.62 -25.10 3.38
CA ALA A 172 -11.65 -24.14 3.05
C ALA A 172 -12.58 -23.84 4.24
N ARG A 173 -12.98 -24.85 5.02
CA ARG A 173 -13.79 -24.64 6.23
C ARG A 173 -13.07 -23.81 7.29
N ALA A 174 -11.81 -24.10 7.52
CA ALA A 174 -11.00 -23.39 8.49
C ALA A 174 -10.78 -21.91 8.08
N LEU A 175 -10.50 -21.67 6.79
CA LEU A 175 -10.37 -20.31 6.23
C LEU A 175 -11.70 -19.54 6.26
N ASP A 176 -12.80 -20.18 5.91
CA ASP A 176 -14.13 -19.56 5.94
C ASP A 176 -14.52 -19.12 7.37
N SER A 177 -14.20 -19.95 8.36
CA SER A 177 -14.37 -19.59 9.77
C SER A 177 -13.46 -18.42 10.19
N ALA A 178 -12.23 -18.39 9.70
CA ALA A 178 -11.31 -17.28 9.97
C ALA A 178 -11.77 -15.96 9.32
N VAL A 179 -12.29 -16.02 8.10
CA VAL A 179 -12.87 -14.86 7.40
C VAL A 179 -14.09 -14.35 8.16
N LEU A 180 -14.99 -15.23 8.59
CA LEU A 180 -16.18 -14.86 9.35
C LEU A 180 -15.80 -14.18 10.68
N ALA A 181 -14.89 -14.80 11.45
CA ALA A 181 -14.38 -14.22 12.70
C ALA A 181 -13.71 -12.84 12.48
N GLY A 182 -12.96 -12.71 11.40
CA GLY A 182 -12.35 -11.42 11.03
C GLY A 182 -13.39 -10.35 10.66
N ILE A 183 -14.49 -10.72 10.00
CA ILE A 183 -15.61 -9.81 9.71
C ILE A 183 -16.30 -9.40 11.01
N GLU A 184 -16.60 -10.33 11.91
CA GLU A 184 -17.20 -10.06 13.22
C GLU A 184 -16.33 -9.12 14.05
N LEU A 185 -15.01 -9.35 14.04
CA LEU A 185 -14.06 -8.47 14.71
C LEU A 185 -14.08 -7.07 14.08
N ALA A 186 -14.06 -6.95 12.75
CA ALA A 186 -14.16 -5.68 12.05
C ALA A 186 -15.44 -4.92 12.40
N LEU A 187 -16.59 -5.59 12.43
CA LEU A 187 -17.86 -5.01 12.84
C LEU A 187 -17.83 -4.53 14.30
N SER A 188 -17.17 -5.28 15.20
CA SER A 188 -17.07 -4.91 16.61
C SER A 188 -16.27 -3.63 16.85
N ILE A 189 -15.36 -3.29 15.94
CA ILE A 189 -14.54 -2.06 15.99
C ILE A 189 -15.13 -0.91 15.17
N GLY A 190 -16.34 -1.08 14.63
CA GLY A 190 -17.11 -0.02 13.97
C GLY A 190 -17.06 -0.04 12.45
N TRP A 191 -16.58 -1.12 11.83
CA TRP A 191 -16.80 -1.32 10.40
C TRP A 191 -18.29 -1.55 10.12
N ASP A 192 -18.83 -0.88 9.12
CA ASP A 192 -20.24 -1.00 8.75
C ASP A 192 -20.53 -2.13 7.74
N GLY A 193 -19.49 -2.88 7.36
CA GLY A 193 -19.57 -3.96 6.37
C GLY A 193 -19.28 -3.52 4.95
N GLU A 194 -19.16 -2.23 4.65
CA GLU A 194 -18.95 -1.72 3.30
C GLU A 194 -17.81 -0.69 3.17
N ILE A 195 -17.57 0.14 4.19
CA ILE A 195 -16.47 1.13 4.18
C ILE A 195 -15.12 0.43 4.02
N GLY A 196 -14.32 0.92 3.07
CA GLY A 196 -12.98 0.39 2.80
C GLY A 196 -12.95 -0.95 2.05
N LEU A 197 -14.10 -1.54 1.70
CA LEU A 197 -14.17 -2.81 0.96
C LEU A 197 -13.47 -2.72 -0.41
N SER A 198 -13.41 -1.53 -0.99
CA SER A 198 -12.68 -1.23 -2.22
C SER A 198 -11.15 -1.43 -2.09
N GLN A 199 -10.59 -1.41 -0.87
CA GLN A 199 -9.19 -1.70 -0.62
C GLN A 199 -8.87 -3.18 -0.88
N LEU A 200 -9.82 -4.09 -0.69
CA LEU A 200 -9.75 -5.45 -1.22
C LEU A 200 -10.14 -5.40 -2.70
N ARG A 201 -9.20 -5.06 -3.57
CA ARG A 201 -9.45 -4.79 -5.00
C ARG A 201 -10.19 -5.93 -5.69
N GLN A 202 -9.79 -7.18 -5.41
CA GLN A 202 -10.45 -8.38 -5.89
C GLN A 202 -10.24 -9.54 -4.92
N VAL A 203 -11.20 -10.46 -4.85
CA VAL A 203 -11.08 -11.67 -4.03
C VAL A 203 -10.17 -12.72 -4.65
N MET A 204 -9.91 -12.63 -5.95
CA MET A 204 -8.94 -13.48 -6.65
C MET A 204 -7.52 -13.08 -6.26
N ASN A 205 -6.63 -14.06 -6.09
CA ASN A 205 -5.20 -13.79 -5.97
C ASN A 205 -4.60 -13.53 -7.35
N SER A 206 -3.80 -12.49 -7.47
CA SER A 206 -3.06 -12.14 -8.68
C SER A 206 -1.63 -11.74 -8.31
N PRO A 207 -0.61 -12.14 -9.10
CA PRO A 207 0.78 -11.74 -8.84
C PRO A 207 0.98 -10.21 -8.78
N ASP A 208 0.18 -9.48 -9.57
CA ASP A 208 0.25 -8.01 -9.66
C ASP A 208 -0.70 -7.31 -8.68
N ASP A 209 -1.24 -8.05 -7.70
CA ASP A 209 -2.24 -7.52 -6.78
C ASP A 209 -1.56 -6.77 -5.63
N PRO A 210 -1.70 -5.44 -5.55
CA PRO A 210 -1.10 -4.66 -4.48
C PRO A 210 -1.85 -4.76 -3.15
N ASP A 211 -2.96 -5.50 -3.05
CA ASP A 211 -3.68 -5.67 -1.80
C ASP A 211 -2.85 -6.37 -0.72
N GLN A 212 -1.83 -7.12 -1.13
CA GLN A 212 -0.86 -7.70 -0.19
C GLN A 212 -0.10 -6.64 0.62
N PHE A 213 -0.03 -5.40 0.09
CA PHE A 213 0.65 -4.27 0.72
C PHE A 213 -0.33 -3.24 1.32
N SER A 214 -1.64 -3.41 1.12
CA SER A 214 -2.61 -2.44 1.63
C SER A 214 -2.70 -2.50 3.16
N GLN A 215 -2.66 -1.35 3.80
CA GLN A 215 -2.93 -1.17 5.23
C GLN A 215 -4.39 -0.75 5.39
N GLY A 216 -5.07 -1.26 6.40
CA GLY A 216 -6.45 -0.93 6.71
C GLY A 216 -7.31 -2.15 6.99
N LEU A 217 -8.53 -1.92 7.48
CA LEU A 217 -9.46 -2.97 7.92
C LEU A 217 -9.67 -4.07 6.90
N VAL A 218 -9.84 -3.71 5.64
CA VAL A 218 -10.10 -4.68 4.56
C VAL A 218 -8.82 -5.31 4.06
N GLY A 219 -7.71 -4.58 4.06
CA GLY A 219 -6.40 -5.11 3.70
C GLY A 219 -5.96 -6.26 4.60
N SER A 220 -6.27 -6.20 5.90
CA SER A 220 -5.97 -7.26 6.86
C SER A 220 -6.81 -8.52 6.68
N LEU A 221 -7.97 -8.44 6.05
CA LEU A 221 -8.80 -9.59 5.64
C LEU A 221 -8.32 -10.21 4.32
N ALA A 222 -7.57 -9.48 3.50
CA ALA A 222 -7.20 -9.90 2.16
C ALA A 222 -6.49 -11.26 2.10
N PRO A 223 -5.49 -11.59 2.95
CA PRO A 223 -4.82 -12.87 2.87
C PRO A 223 -5.75 -14.07 3.05
N SER A 224 -6.62 -14.03 4.07
CA SER A 224 -7.57 -15.11 4.33
C SER A 224 -8.64 -15.23 3.24
N VAL A 225 -9.17 -14.10 2.76
CA VAL A 225 -10.18 -14.06 1.68
C VAL A 225 -9.61 -14.60 0.38
N LYS A 226 -8.39 -14.18 -0.01
CA LYS A 226 -7.75 -14.61 -1.25
C LYS A 226 -7.37 -16.09 -1.20
N LEU A 227 -6.82 -16.56 -0.08
CA LEU A 227 -6.51 -17.97 0.07
C LEU A 227 -7.78 -18.83 0.05
N LEU A 228 -8.86 -18.40 0.72
CA LEU A 228 -10.16 -19.06 0.66
C LEU A 228 -10.68 -19.15 -0.78
N HIS A 229 -10.62 -18.07 -1.54
CA HIS A 229 -10.99 -18.06 -2.95
C HIS A 229 -10.17 -19.07 -3.76
N VAL A 230 -8.84 -19.09 -3.61
CA VAL A 230 -7.95 -20.02 -4.32
C VAL A 230 -8.29 -21.48 -3.98
N VAL A 231 -8.50 -21.78 -2.70
CA VAL A 231 -8.83 -23.15 -2.25
C VAL A 231 -10.16 -23.60 -2.79
N VAL A 232 -11.20 -22.75 -2.73
CA VAL A 232 -12.54 -23.14 -3.23
C VAL A 232 -12.58 -23.17 -4.76
N SER A 233 -11.85 -22.30 -5.46
CA SER A 233 -11.65 -22.41 -6.91
C SER A 233 -11.02 -23.76 -7.28
N ARG A 234 -10.02 -24.20 -6.54
CA ARG A 234 -9.42 -25.54 -6.75
C ARG A 234 -10.42 -26.66 -6.50
N LEU A 235 -11.30 -26.50 -5.49
CA LEU A 235 -12.38 -27.48 -5.24
C LEU A 235 -13.37 -27.57 -6.41
N VAL A 236 -13.62 -26.49 -7.15
CA VAL A 236 -14.47 -26.54 -8.36
C VAL A 236 -13.93 -27.55 -9.36
N ASP A 237 -12.60 -27.63 -9.52
CA ASP A 237 -11.95 -28.53 -10.47
C ASP A 237 -11.88 -29.97 -9.94
N VAL A 238 -11.67 -30.14 -8.63
CA VAL A 238 -11.45 -31.49 -8.02
C VAL A 238 -12.78 -32.16 -7.62
N ASN A 239 -13.68 -31.38 -7.01
CA ASN A 239 -14.99 -31.88 -6.58
C ASN A 239 -16.01 -30.72 -6.52
N PRO A 240 -16.70 -30.40 -7.61
CA PRO A 240 -17.65 -29.30 -7.68
C PRO A 240 -18.72 -29.30 -6.57
N LYS A 241 -19.14 -30.47 -6.11
CA LYS A 241 -20.16 -30.60 -5.05
C LYS A 241 -19.71 -29.92 -3.75
N PHE A 242 -18.45 -30.09 -3.38
CA PHE A 242 -17.90 -29.41 -2.19
C PHE A 242 -17.81 -27.91 -2.38
N ALA A 243 -17.42 -27.42 -3.55
CA ALA A 243 -17.39 -25.99 -3.85
C ALA A 243 -18.79 -25.36 -3.79
N ILE A 244 -19.81 -26.04 -4.36
CA ILE A 244 -21.21 -25.60 -4.34
C ILE A 244 -21.73 -25.41 -2.91
N GLU A 245 -21.32 -26.25 -1.94
CA GLU A 245 -21.71 -26.12 -0.53
C GLU A 245 -21.25 -24.75 0.05
N PHE A 246 -19.99 -24.34 -0.24
CA PHE A 246 -19.46 -23.05 0.20
C PHE A 246 -20.17 -21.90 -0.49
N VAL A 247 -20.31 -21.96 -1.79
CA VAL A 247 -20.89 -20.87 -2.59
C VAL A 247 -22.36 -20.61 -2.20
N ARG A 248 -23.15 -21.66 -1.97
CA ARG A 248 -24.53 -21.51 -1.47
C ARG A 248 -24.58 -20.86 -0.09
N ARG A 249 -23.68 -21.28 0.82
CA ARG A 249 -23.59 -20.69 2.16
C ARG A 249 -23.23 -19.19 2.08
N TRP A 250 -22.24 -18.82 1.27
CA TRP A 250 -21.85 -17.43 1.09
C TRP A 250 -23.00 -16.56 0.55
N ARG A 251 -23.80 -17.11 -0.36
CA ARG A 251 -24.98 -16.40 -0.85
C ARG A 251 -26.00 -16.14 0.27
N ALA A 252 -26.13 -17.06 1.19
CA ALA A 252 -27.05 -16.96 2.33
C ALA A 252 -26.53 -16.06 3.48
N THR A 253 -25.21 -15.88 3.58
CA THR A 253 -24.57 -15.15 4.71
C THR A 253 -24.77 -13.63 4.61
N ASP A 254 -25.08 -13.09 3.45
CA ASP A 254 -25.34 -11.66 3.16
C ASP A 254 -24.29 -10.65 3.66
N THR A 255 -23.05 -11.06 3.89
CA THR A 255 -21.94 -10.12 4.10
C THR A 255 -21.35 -9.68 2.75
N SER A 256 -20.84 -8.47 2.69
CA SER A 256 -20.27 -7.91 1.47
C SER A 256 -19.09 -8.74 0.93
N ILE A 257 -18.25 -9.29 1.80
CA ILE A 257 -17.11 -10.15 1.41
C ILE A 257 -17.62 -11.49 0.86
N HIS A 258 -18.56 -12.14 1.52
CA HIS A 258 -19.13 -13.40 1.03
C HIS A 258 -19.91 -13.21 -0.27
N LEU A 259 -20.59 -12.07 -0.45
CA LEU A 259 -21.23 -11.72 -1.71
C LEU A 259 -20.22 -11.59 -2.85
N ARG A 260 -19.04 -11.00 -2.59
CA ARG A 260 -17.95 -10.90 -3.58
C ARG A 260 -17.34 -12.28 -3.90
N LEU A 261 -17.06 -13.12 -2.88
CA LEU A 261 -16.61 -14.50 -3.05
C LEU A 261 -17.61 -15.31 -3.87
N TRP A 262 -18.90 -15.25 -3.52
CA TRP A 262 -19.97 -15.87 -4.27
C TRP A 262 -19.99 -15.40 -5.73
N SER A 263 -19.94 -14.08 -5.96
CA SER A 263 -19.97 -13.49 -7.29
C SER A 263 -18.80 -13.95 -8.17
N SER A 264 -17.61 -14.03 -7.58
CA SER A 264 -16.41 -14.45 -8.30
C SER A 264 -16.52 -15.92 -8.77
N LEU A 265 -16.91 -16.83 -7.87
CA LEU A 265 -17.00 -18.25 -8.21
C LEU A 265 -18.24 -18.59 -9.05
N SER A 266 -19.32 -17.84 -8.93
CA SER A 266 -20.53 -17.98 -9.76
C SER A 266 -20.33 -17.58 -11.23
N CYS A 267 -19.15 -17.04 -11.60
CA CYS A 267 -18.74 -16.91 -12.99
C CYS A 267 -18.58 -18.27 -13.68
N ASP A 268 -18.34 -19.35 -12.92
CA ASP A 268 -18.28 -20.70 -13.44
C ASP A 268 -19.68 -21.35 -13.41
N PRO A 269 -20.22 -21.78 -14.59
CA PRO A 269 -21.54 -22.39 -14.68
C PRO A 269 -21.67 -23.74 -13.95
N ARG A 270 -20.57 -24.41 -13.65
CA ARG A 270 -20.56 -25.66 -12.86
C ARG A 270 -20.96 -25.41 -11.40
N VAL A 271 -20.79 -24.18 -10.90
CA VAL A 271 -20.97 -23.82 -9.50
C VAL A 271 -22.36 -23.29 -9.21
N THR A 272 -22.86 -22.40 -10.08
CA THR A 272 -24.16 -21.74 -9.87
C THR A 272 -24.99 -21.77 -11.15
N PRO A 273 -26.23 -22.29 -11.12
CA PRO A 273 -27.13 -22.29 -12.26
C PRO A 273 -27.41 -20.86 -12.76
N SER A 274 -27.66 -20.73 -14.06
CA SER A 274 -27.93 -19.41 -14.67
C SER A 274 -29.19 -18.73 -14.12
N SER A 275 -30.22 -19.49 -13.79
CA SER A 275 -31.43 -18.96 -13.16
C SER A 275 -31.13 -18.31 -11.80
N GLU A 276 -30.35 -18.98 -10.94
CA GLU A 276 -29.95 -18.44 -9.64
C GLU A 276 -29.08 -17.17 -9.79
N VAL A 277 -28.19 -17.12 -10.78
CA VAL A 277 -27.39 -15.92 -11.09
C VAL A 277 -28.29 -14.78 -11.53
N GLY A 278 -29.25 -15.03 -12.43
CA GLY A 278 -30.19 -14.03 -12.91
C GLY A 278 -31.02 -13.41 -11.79
N ASP A 279 -31.60 -14.27 -10.94
CA ASP A 279 -32.43 -13.83 -9.81
C ASP A 279 -31.57 -13.07 -8.77
N ALA A 280 -30.35 -13.54 -8.48
CA ALA A 280 -29.44 -12.85 -7.59
C ALA A 280 -29.04 -11.46 -8.09
N LEU A 281 -28.65 -11.33 -9.38
CA LEU A 281 -28.32 -10.03 -9.96
C LEU A 281 -29.50 -9.04 -9.95
N LEU A 282 -30.72 -9.55 -10.14
CA LEU A 282 -31.92 -8.72 -10.12
C LEU A 282 -32.35 -8.33 -8.69
N SER A 283 -32.04 -9.13 -7.68
CA SER A 283 -32.36 -8.85 -6.27
C SER A 283 -31.38 -7.92 -5.55
N LEU A 284 -30.18 -7.68 -6.13
CA LEU A 284 -29.20 -6.79 -5.51
C LEU A 284 -29.74 -5.38 -5.29
N THR A 285 -29.33 -4.73 -4.21
CA THR A 285 -29.57 -3.29 -4.02
C THR A 285 -28.93 -2.48 -5.15
N HIS A 286 -29.37 -1.24 -5.33
CA HIS A 286 -28.77 -0.38 -6.36
C HIS A 286 -27.27 -0.14 -6.08
N ALA A 287 -26.88 0.07 -4.83
CA ALA A 287 -25.48 0.25 -4.45
C ALA A 287 -24.64 -0.96 -4.88
N ARG A 288 -24.99 -2.15 -4.43
CA ARG A 288 -24.24 -3.38 -4.75
C ARG A 288 -24.24 -3.72 -6.25
N PHE A 289 -25.29 -3.36 -6.98
CA PHE A 289 -25.38 -3.64 -8.41
C PHE A 289 -24.52 -2.70 -9.27
N TRP A 290 -24.38 -1.42 -8.87
CA TRP A 290 -23.76 -0.38 -9.67
C TRP A 290 -22.38 0.05 -9.19
N ASP A 291 -22.01 -0.26 -7.97
CA ASP A 291 -20.70 0.08 -7.44
C ASP A 291 -19.67 -0.97 -7.87
N ASP A 292 -19.21 -0.84 -9.10
CA ASP A 292 -18.18 -1.69 -9.69
C ASP A 292 -16.81 -1.52 -9.01
N TYR A 293 -16.65 -0.47 -8.20
CA TYR A 293 -15.44 -0.21 -7.45
C TYR A 293 -15.36 -1.06 -6.18
N THR A 294 -16.44 -1.06 -5.41
CA THR A 294 -16.55 -1.89 -4.19
C THR A 294 -16.85 -3.36 -4.52
N TYR A 295 -17.60 -3.62 -5.59
CA TYR A 295 -18.06 -4.95 -5.98
C TYR A 295 -17.66 -5.35 -7.43
N PRO A 296 -16.35 -5.36 -7.75
CA PRO A 296 -15.89 -5.67 -9.11
C PRO A 296 -16.28 -7.07 -9.58
N GLU A 297 -16.43 -8.02 -8.65
CA GLU A 297 -16.83 -9.39 -8.96
C GLU A 297 -18.29 -9.45 -9.44
N ILE A 298 -19.16 -8.57 -8.94
CA ILE A 298 -20.55 -8.46 -9.43
C ILE A 298 -20.58 -7.94 -10.86
N ALA A 299 -19.77 -6.92 -11.17
CA ALA A 299 -19.65 -6.41 -12.53
C ALA A 299 -19.14 -7.49 -13.49
N LYS A 300 -18.14 -8.28 -13.07
CA LYS A 300 -17.61 -9.41 -13.83
C LYS A 300 -18.67 -10.51 -14.02
N LEU A 301 -19.37 -10.91 -12.96
CA LEU A 301 -20.43 -11.91 -12.99
C LEU A 301 -21.54 -11.51 -13.98
N ARG A 302 -22.01 -10.27 -13.90
CA ARG A 302 -23.01 -9.70 -14.80
C ARG A 302 -22.57 -9.79 -16.25
N ALA A 303 -21.31 -9.43 -16.55
CA ALA A 303 -20.76 -9.47 -17.90
C ALA A 303 -20.59 -10.92 -18.42
N THR A 304 -20.02 -11.82 -17.61
CA THR A 304 -19.65 -13.18 -18.04
C THR A 304 -20.87 -14.07 -18.22
N ARG A 305 -21.83 -13.98 -17.27
CA ARG A 305 -22.97 -14.91 -17.21
C ARG A 305 -24.23 -14.39 -17.93
N PHE A 306 -24.19 -13.15 -18.47
CA PHE A 306 -25.34 -12.59 -19.21
C PHE A 306 -25.82 -13.52 -20.33
N LYS A 307 -24.88 -14.07 -21.11
CA LYS A 307 -25.18 -14.98 -22.25
C LYS A 307 -25.87 -16.27 -21.84
N ASP A 308 -25.68 -16.70 -20.59
CA ASP A 308 -26.24 -17.97 -20.07
C ASP A 308 -27.65 -17.79 -19.52
N LEU A 309 -28.10 -16.53 -19.33
CA LEU A 309 -29.45 -16.24 -18.84
C LEU A 309 -30.50 -16.55 -19.94
N ASP A 310 -31.68 -16.94 -19.52
CA ASP A 310 -32.83 -17.03 -20.42
C ASP A 310 -33.21 -15.66 -21.02
N ARG A 311 -33.95 -15.65 -22.10
CA ARG A 311 -34.37 -14.41 -22.79
C ARG A 311 -35.10 -13.44 -21.84
N GLY A 312 -35.91 -13.96 -20.90
CA GLY A 312 -36.62 -13.16 -19.92
C GLY A 312 -35.67 -12.49 -18.93
N GLY A 313 -34.70 -13.23 -18.41
CA GLY A 313 -33.64 -12.74 -17.53
C GLY A 313 -32.74 -11.71 -18.19
N GLN A 314 -32.31 -11.98 -19.43
CA GLN A 314 -31.55 -11.00 -20.24
C GLN A 314 -32.34 -9.70 -20.40
N GLY A 315 -33.61 -9.79 -20.79
CA GLY A 315 -34.48 -8.63 -20.98
C GLY A 315 -34.70 -7.85 -19.67
N ARG A 316 -34.87 -8.51 -18.52
CA ARG A 316 -34.99 -7.83 -17.21
C ARG A 316 -33.69 -7.12 -16.85
N LEU A 317 -32.56 -7.76 -17.06
CA LEU A 317 -31.25 -7.20 -16.74
C LEU A 317 -30.92 -5.99 -17.63
N LEU A 318 -31.17 -6.08 -18.95
CA LEU A 318 -31.01 -4.94 -19.86
C LEU A 318 -31.90 -3.76 -19.48
N ARG A 319 -33.16 -4.01 -19.14
CA ARG A 319 -34.06 -2.94 -18.67
C ARG A 319 -33.53 -2.29 -17.38
N ARG A 320 -32.97 -3.08 -16.45
CA ARG A 320 -32.35 -2.53 -15.25
C ARG A 320 -31.14 -1.61 -15.59
N ILE A 321 -30.32 -2.01 -16.54
CA ILE A 321 -29.14 -1.23 -16.95
C ILE A 321 -29.58 0.04 -17.68
N LEU A 322 -30.52 -0.04 -18.61
CA LEU A 322 -30.99 1.12 -19.39
C LEU A 322 -31.78 2.14 -18.54
N ARG A 323 -32.31 1.77 -17.36
CA ARG A 323 -32.86 2.71 -16.38
C ARG A 323 -31.83 3.61 -15.72
N LEU A 324 -30.54 3.36 -15.96
CA LEU A 324 -29.37 4.05 -15.38
C LEU A 324 -29.25 3.89 -13.86
N PRO A 325 -28.04 4.10 -13.30
CA PRO A 325 -27.86 4.17 -11.85
C PRO A 325 -28.72 5.27 -11.20
N PRO A 326 -29.30 5.07 -10.02
CA PRO A 326 -30.03 6.12 -9.31
C PRO A 326 -29.14 7.33 -9.00
N ARG A 327 -29.72 8.53 -9.07
CA ARG A 327 -29.01 9.78 -8.73
C ARG A 327 -28.45 9.78 -7.31
N SER A 328 -29.12 9.11 -6.37
CA SER A 328 -28.71 9.01 -4.97
C SER A 328 -27.37 8.31 -4.73
N LEU A 329 -26.82 7.60 -5.73
CA LEU A 329 -25.49 6.99 -5.64
C LEU A 329 -24.35 8.00 -5.87
N PHE A 330 -24.64 9.21 -6.33
CA PHE A 330 -23.64 10.21 -6.68
C PHE A 330 -23.69 11.38 -5.70
N ARG A 331 -22.57 11.69 -5.07
CA ARG A 331 -22.47 12.75 -4.06
C ARG A 331 -22.27 14.16 -4.64
N GLN A 332 -21.68 14.25 -5.82
CA GLN A 332 -21.37 15.53 -6.46
C GLN A 332 -22.43 15.87 -7.50
N PRO A 333 -23.06 17.07 -7.45
CA PRO A 333 -24.16 17.43 -8.36
C PRO A 333 -23.72 17.59 -9.81
N ASP A 334 -22.47 18.03 -10.02
CA ASP A 334 -21.96 18.28 -11.36
C ASP A 334 -21.71 16.97 -12.13
N GLU A 335 -22.21 16.91 -13.34
CA GLU A 335 -22.08 15.77 -14.27
C GLU A 335 -22.78 14.46 -13.85
N ILE A 336 -23.71 14.46 -12.88
CA ILE A 336 -24.43 13.25 -12.44
C ILE A 336 -24.98 12.47 -13.64
N GLU A 337 -25.65 13.13 -14.57
CA GLU A 337 -26.27 12.44 -15.72
C GLU A 337 -25.23 11.79 -16.62
N LYS A 338 -24.12 12.48 -16.88
CA LYS A 338 -23.01 11.93 -17.68
C LYS A 338 -22.42 10.68 -17.02
N ARG A 339 -22.23 10.71 -15.70
CA ARG A 339 -21.72 9.55 -14.93
C ARG A 339 -22.70 8.38 -14.91
N ARG A 340 -24.01 8.65 -14.80
CA ARG A 340 -25.05 7.62 -14.87
C ARG A 340 -25.06 6.93 -16.24
N ILE A 341 -25.00 7.72 -17.31
CA ILE A 341 -24.94 7.24 -18.69
C ILE A 341 -23.67 6.41 -18.92
N TYR A 342 -22.53 6.93 -18.48
CA TYR A 342 -21.24 6.23 -18.59
C TYR A 342 -21.25 4.88 -17.87
N GLY A 343 -21.75 4.80 -16.63
CA GLY A 343 -21.84 3.56 -15.86
C GLY A 343 -22.70 2.50 -16.56
N ALA A 344 -23.83 2.90 -17.15
CA ALA A 344 -24.69 2.00 -17.92
C ALA A 344 -24.02 1.56 -19.23
N ALA A 345 -23.36 2.48 -19.94
CA ALA A 345 -22.64 2.18 -21.17
C ALA A 345 -21.47 1.19 -20.91
N LEU A 346 -20.72 1.39 -19.83
CA LEU A 346 -19.65 0.47 -19.41
C LEU A 346 -20.19 -0.91 -19.06
N ALA A 347 -21.34 -1.00 -18.40
CA ALA A 347 -21.99 -2.28 -18.09
C ALA A 347 -22.39 -3.04 -19.36
N LEU A 348 -22.98 -2.36 -20.33
CA LEU A 348 -23.33 -2.97 -21.64
C LEU A 348 -22.10 -3.35 -22.45
N GLN A 349 -21.07 -2.52 -22.45
CA GLN A 349 -19.79 -2.78 -23.10
C GLN A 349 -19.15 -4.08 -22.55
N ARG A 350 -19.11 -4.26 -21.23
CA ARG A 350 -18.58 -5.46 -20.59
C ARG A 350 -19.40 -6.72 -20.93
N ILE A 351 -20.73 -6.60 -21.01
CA ILE A 351 -21.62 -7.71 -21.46
C ILE A 351 -21.25 -8.11 -22.88
N THR A 352 -21.11 -7.17 -23.80
CA THR A 352 -20.72 -7.45 -25.19
C THR A 352 -19.35 -8.13 -25.26
N LYS A 353 -18.36 -7.64 -24.50
CA LYS A 353 -17.02 -8.24 -24.40
C LYS A 353 -17.05 -9.66 -23.81
N GLY A 354 -17.96 -9.92 -22.87
CA GLY A 354 -18.20 -11.24 -22.29
C GLY A 354 -18.94 -12.23 -23.23
N GLY A 355 -19.22 -11.82 -24.48
CA GLY A 355 -19.91 -12.64 -25.48
C GLY A 355 -21.44 -12.57 -25.37
N GLY A 356 -21.99 -11.61 -24.61
CA GLY A 356 -23.43 -11.40 -24.53
C GLY A 356 -23.97 -10.65 -25.75
N VAL A 357 -25.10 -11.12 -26.28
CA VAL A 357 -25.82 -10.46 -27.38
C VAL A 357 -26.85 -9.50 -26.81
N LEU A 358 -26.70 -8.22 -27.12
CA LEU A 358 -27.63 -7.17 -26.68
C LEU A 358 -28.84 -7.16 -27.59
N SER A 359 -29.98 -6.66 -27.07
CA SER A 359 -31.15 -6.35 -27.91
C SER A 359 -30.80 -5.18 -28.85
N ASP A 360 -31.56 -5.02 -29.97
CA ASP A 360 -31.37 -3.94 -30.94
C ASP A 360 -31.40 -2.57 -30.26
N THR A 361 -32.33 -2.36 -29.33
CA THR A 361 -32.44 -1.12 -28.58
C THR A 361 -31.18 -0.86 -27.74
N ALA A 362 -30.69 -1.86 -27.02
CA ALA A 362 -29.50 -1.71 -26.20
C ALA A 362 -28.21 -1.53 -27.03
N SER A 363 -28.16 -2.22 -28.20
CA SER A 363 -27.04 -2.11 -29.14
C SER A 363 -26.96 -0.73 -29.79
N SER A 364 -28.10 -0.18 -30.19
CA SER A 364 -28.18 1.16 -30.77
C SER A 364 -27.84 2.23 -29.75
N TRP A 365 -28.38 2.09 -28.52
CA TRP A 365 -28.07 2.98 -27.41
C TRP A 365 -26.57 2.97 -27.06
N LEU A 366 -25.95 1.79 -26.99
CA LEU A 366 -24.51 1.68 -26.71
C LEU A 366 -23.65 2.27 -27.83
N ARG A 367 -24.06 2.13 -29.09
CA ARG A 367 -23.32 2.69 -30.23
C ARG A 367 -23.29 4.22 -30.16
N GLU A 368 -24.40 4.87 -29.83
CA GLU A 368 -24.45 6.32 -29.61
C GLU A 368 -23.53 6.74 -28.46
N ARG A 369 -23.55 6.01 -27.34
CA ARG A 369 -22.71 6.34 -26.17
C ARG A 369 -21.22 6.13 -26.42
N ARG A 370 -20.82 5.21 -27.31
CA ARG A 370 -19.42 5.06 -27.73
C ARG A 370 -18.88 6.29 -28.47
N GLN A 371 -19.74 7.00 -29.20
CA GLN A 371 -19.36 8.27 -29.83
C GLN A 371 -19.17 9.38 -28.77
N GLU A 372 -20.00 9.39 -27.74
CA GLU A 372 -19.94 10.35 -26.64
C GLU A 372 -18.76 10.07 -25.69
N PHE A 373 -18.39 8.79 -25.51
CA PHE A 373 -17.34 8.32 -24.62
C PHE A 373 -16.29 7.49 -25.37
N PRO A 374 -15.32 8.12 -26.07
CA PRO A 374 -14.29 7.39 -26.82
C PRO A 374 -13.46 6.43 -25.95
N ASP A 375 -13.24 6.79 -24.68
CA ASP A 375 -12.45 6.00 -23.73
C ASP A 375 -13.17 4.74 -23.23
N LEU A 376 -14.45 4.55 -23.56
CA LEU A 376 -15.24 3.41 -23.09
C LEU A 376 -14.63 2.06 -23.49
N MET A 377 -13.94 2.00 -24.63
CA MET A 377 -13.26 0.81 -25.13
C MET A 377 -11.96 0.52 -24.37
N ALA A 378 -11.22 1.57 -24.03
CA ALA A 378 -9.96 1.47 -23.29
C ALA A 378 -10.19 1.28 -21.77
N ALA A 379 -11.28 1.83 -21.23
CA ALA A 379 -11.59 1.80 -19.80
C ALA A 379 -11.66 0.38 -19.21
N ASP A 380 -11.93 -0.63 -20.01
CA ASP A 380 -12.06 -2.00 -19.56
C ASP A 380 -10.69 -2.71 -19.38
N GLU A 381 -9.68 -2.36 -20.16
CA GLU A 381 -8.32 -2.89 -20.02
C GLU A 381 -7.55 -2.17 -18.90
N GLU A 382 -7.79 -0.89 -18.75
CA GLU A 382 -7.15 -0.01 -17.79
C GLU A 382 -7.81 -0.07 -16.41
N SER A 383 -9.09 -0.44 -16.31
CA SER A 383 -9.84 -0.53 -15.05
C SER A 383 -9.27 -1.59 -14.10
N HIS A 384 -8.55 -2.59 -14.60
CA HIS A 384 -7.80 -3.52 -13.76
C HIS A 384 -6.53 -2.90 -13.17
N ARG A 385 -5.92 -1.92 -13.83
CA ARG A 385 -4.70 -1.24 -13.36
C ARG A 385 -4.96 0.05 -12.56
N ARG A 386 -6.10 0.74 -12.74
CA ARG A 386 -6.36 2.09 -12.19
C ARG A 386 -7.64 2.23 -11.32
N ARG A 387 -8.03 1.23 -10.56
CA ARG A 387 -9.30 1.17 -9.83
C ARG A 387 -9.55 2.22 -8.73
N ARG A 388 -8.79 3.28 -8.64
CA ARG A 388 -9.14 4.40 -7.74
C ARG A 388 -10.21 5.37 -8.28
N ARG A 389 -10.77 5.16 -9.50
CA ARG A 389 -11.60 6.15 -10.19
C ARG A 389 -12.86 5.61 -10.88
N ALA A 390 -13.47 4.52 -10.43
CA ALA A 390 -14.53 3.82 -11.18
C ALA A 390 -15.86 4.58 -11.31
N PHE A 391 -16.10 5.65 -10.59
CA PHE A 391 -17.30 6.50 -10.72
C PHE A 391 -17.03 7.92 -11.24
N VAL A 392 -15.77 8.23 -11.53
CA VAL A 392 -15.44 9.44 -12.25
C VAL A 392 -15.16 8.98 -13.68
N PRO A 393 -15.91 9.42 -14.71
CA PRO A 393 -15.39 9.31 -16.07
C PRO A 393 -14.00 9.92 -15.99
N PRO A 394 -12.94 9.29 -16.58
CA PRO A 394 -11.66 9.95 -16.63
C PRO A 394 -11.95 11.34 -17.14
N THR A 395 -11.67 12.36 -16.35
CA THR A 395 -11.75 13.73 -16.82
C THR A 395 -10.75 13.71 -17.96
N GLY A 396 -11.26 13.71 -19.19
CA GLY A 396 -10.39 13.72 -20.35
C GLY A 396 -9.45 14.90 -20.20
N PRO A 397 -8.28 14.90 -20.79
CA PRO A 397 -7.36 16.02 -20.70
C PRO A 397 -8.14 17.29 -21.03
N ASP A 398 -8.10 18.25 -20.10
CA ASP A 398 -8.89 19.47 -20.26
C ASP A 398 -8.37 20.23 -21.48
N ALA A 399 -9.15 20.21 -22.56
CA ALA A 399 -8.79 20.79 -23.86
C ALA A 399 -8.46 22.30 -23.76
N LYS A 400 -8.84 22.97 -22.67
CA LYS A 400 -8.50 24.39 -22.49
C LYS A 400 -7.00 24.65 -22.47
N TYR A 401 -6.19 23.68 -22.00
CA TYR A 401 -4.73 23.83 -21.97
C TYR A 401 -4.10 23.78 -23.36
N ASP A 402 -4.77 23.18 -24.35
CA ASP A 402 -4.32 23.17 -25.74
C ASP A 402 -4.48 24.55 -26.42
N LEU A 403 -5.43 25.36 -25.91
CA LEU A 403 -5.69 26.70 -26.42
C LEU A 403 -4.72 27.75 -25.82
N LEU A 404 -3.95 27.40 -24.81
CA LEU A 404 -3.00 28.27 -24.13
C LEU A 404 -1.57 27.93 -24.55
N GLN A 405 -0.64 28.90 -24.46
CA GLN A 405 0.78 28.72 -24.76
C GLN A 405 1.65 29.47 -23.74
N GLY A 406 2.82 28.96 -23.43
CA GLY A 406 3.79 29.60 -22.54
C GLY A 406 3.25 29.92 -21.15
N ALA A 407 3.56 31.10 -20.64
CA ALA A 407 3.19 31.53 -19.28
C ALA A 407 1.69 31.42 -18.96
N PRO A 408 0.72 31.77 -19.83
CA PRO A 408 -0.71 31.53 -19.59
C PRO A 408 -1.05 30.07 -19.32
N ARG A 409 -0.47 29.11 -20.05
CA ARG A 409 -0.69 27.68 -19.84
C ARG A 409 -0.11 27.24 -18.51
N LEU A 410 1.14 27.57 -18.22
CA LEU A 410 1.80 27.23 -16.98
C LEU A 410 1.05 27.78 -15.76
N LYS A 411 0.58 29.03 -15.83
CA LYS A 411 -0.23 29.63 -14.76
C LYS A 411 -1.55 28.92 -14.55
N ALA A 412 -2.24 28.54 -15.61
CA ALA A 412 -3.51 27.82 -15.51
C ALA A 412 -3.32 26.40 -14.92
N LEU A 413 -2.25 25.71 -15.32
CA LEU A 413 -1.86 24.42 -14.75
C LEU A 413 -1.46 24.56 -13.27
N GLU A 414 -0.64 25.55 -12.91
CA GLU A 414 -0.19 25.81 -11.55
C GLU A 414 -1.39 26.00 -10.60
N ILE A 415 -2.34 26.85 -10.99
CA ILE A 415 -3.56 27.09 -10.22
C ILE A 415 -4.35 25.80 -10.03
N ALA A 416 -4.49 24.97 -11.08
CA ALA A 416 -5.24 23.72 -11.01
C ALA A 416 -4.55 22.67 -10.14
N LEU A 417 -3.21 22.56 -10.20
CA LEU A 417 -2.43 21.56 -9.49
C LEU A 417 -2.18 21.92 -8.02
N THR A 418 -2.13 23.21 -7.69
CA THR A 418 -1.94 23.71 -6.32
C THR A 418 -3.25 24.01 -5.57
N ALA A 419 -4.40 23.96 -6.26
CA ALA A 419 -5.70 24.18 -5.64
C ALA A 419 -5.98 23.12 -4.56
N SER A 420 -5.82 23.51 -3.28
CA SER A 420 -6.18 22.67 -2.14
C SER A 420 -7.71 22.66 -1.98
N THR A 421 -8.35 21.57 -2.37
CA THR A 421 -9.75 21.30 -1.99
C THR A 421 -9.75 20.44 -0.74
N GLY A 422 -10.27 20.94 0.37
CA GLY A 422 -10.27 20.29 1.69
C GLY A 422 -10.92 18.89 1.78
N THR A 423 -11.35 18.31 0.67
CA THR A 423 -12.05 17.01 0.60
C THR A 423 -11.53 16.05 -0.49
N GLY A 424 -10.40 16.34 -1.11
CA GLY A 424 -9.81 15.49 -2.16
C GLY A 424 -9.42 16.23 -3.44
N ARG A 425 -8.92 15.51 -4.44
CA ARG A 425 -8.52 16.07 -5.74
C ARG A 425 -9.74 16.60 -6.49
N GLY A 426 -9.71 17.87 -6.88
CA GLY A 426 -10.77 18.49 -7.67
C GLY A 426 -10.70 18.12 -9.16
N ALA A 427 -11.83 18.24 -9.88
CA ALA A 427 -11.90 17.97 -11.33
C ALA A 427 -10.89 18.78 -12.14
N ALA A 428 -10.59 20.02 -11.74
CA ALA A 428 -9.58 20.87 -12.37
C ALA A 428 -8.17 20.28 -12.24
N GLN A 429 -7.82 19.76 -11.06
CA GLN A 429 -6.54 19.10 -10.83
C GLN A 429 -6.42 17.82 -11.65
N GLU A 430 -7.47 17.00 -11.67
CA GLU A 430 -7.50 15.76 -12.46
C GLU A 430 -7.36 16.03 -13.97
N GLY A 431 -8.03 17.06 -14.47
CA GLY A 431 -7.91 17.46 -15.88
C GLY A 431 -6.50 17.96 -16.23
N ALA A 432 -5.84 18.70 -15.32
CA ALA A 432 -4.46 19.13 -15.48
C ALA A 432 -3.47 17.95 -15.45
N GLU A 433 -3.61 17.05 -14.47
CA GLU A 433 -2.80 15.84 -14.37
C GLU A 433 -2.94 14.94 -15.62
N ALA A 434 -4.17 14.74 -16.09
CA ALA A 434 -4.45 13.96 -17.29
C ALA A 434 -3.84 14.60 -18.55
N TRP A 435 -3.81 15.94 -18.61
CA TRP A 435 -3.18 16.65 -19.71
C TRP A 435 -1.65 16.51 -19.70
N ILE A 436 -0.99 16.72 -18.57
CA ILE A 436 0.47 16.60 -18.42
C ILE A 436 0.94 15.16 -18.71
N ARG A 437 0.13 14.16 -18.35
CA ARG A 437 0.47 12.75 -18.54
C ARG A 437 0.56 12.33 -20.01
N ARG A 438 -0.02 13.09 -20.92
CA ARG A 438 0.02 12.75 -22.35
C ARG A 438 1.43 12.95 -22.90
N PRO A 439 1.99 11.98 -23.64
CA PRO A 439 3.35 12.05 -24.19
C PRO A 439 3.60 13.26 -25.08
N ASP A 440 2.64 13.54 -25.97
CA ASP A 440 2.70 14.69 -26.90
C ASP A 440 2.65 16.03 -26.14
N LYS A 441 2.03 16.07 -24.97
CA LYS A 441 1.91 17.28 -24.15
C LYS A 441 3.10 17.46 -23.20
N ALA A 442 3.78 16.40 -22.81
CA ALA A 442 4.99 16.48 -22.00
C ALA A 442 6.09 17.28 -22.72
N LEU A 443 6.27 17.10 -24.04
CA LEU A 443 7.22 17.88 -24.81
C LEU A 443 6.81 19.35 -24.97
N VAL A 444 5.52 19.62 -25.22
CA VAL A 444 4.97 20.98 -25.26
C VAL A 444 5.15 21.68 -23.91
N LEU A 445 4.92 20.96 -22.81
CA LEU A 445 5.13 21.49 -21.46
C LEU A 445 6.61 21.77 -21.20
N LEU A 446 7.49 20.89 -21.67
CA LEU A 446 8.94 21.10 -21.55
C LEU A 446 9.39 22.35 -22.30
N ASP A 447 8.82 22.64 -23.48
CA ASP A 447 9.09 23.89 -24.21
C ASP A 447 8.68 25.12 -23.41
N ASP A 448 7.45 25.12 -22.88
CA ASP A 448 6.93 26.21 -22.06
C ASP A 448 7.79 26.40 -20.78
N LEU A 449 8.15 25.32 -20.10
CA LEU A 449 8.99 25.37 -18.90
C LEU A 449 10.40 25.91 -19.20
N CYS A 450 10.99 25.50 -20.33
CA CYS A 450 12.30 26.02 -20.74
C CYS A 450 12.28 27.54 -20.99
N ALA A 451 11.19 28.04 -21.56
CA ALA A 451 11.04 29.47 -21.89
C ALA A 451 10.74 30.32 -20.65
N GLU A 452 9.85 29.85 -19.76
CA GLU A 452 9.19 30.70 -18.77
C GLU A 452 9.70 30.51 -17.34
N VAL A 453 10.30 29.34 -17.00
CA VAL A 453 10.80 29.10 -15.64
C VAL A 453 11.94 30.05 -15.29
N SER A 454 11.79 30.70 -14.16
CA SER A 454 12.80 31.58 -13.56
C SER A 454 12.71 31.48 -12.04
N GLU A 455 13.68 32.09 -11.34
CA GLU A 455 13.67 32.16 -9.88
C GLU A 455 12.41 32.85 -9.31
N LYS A 456 11.86 33.84 -10.05
CA LYS A 456 10.68 34.61 -9.65
C LYS A 456 9.37 33.84 -9.96
N THR A 457 9.36 33.00 -10.98
CA THR A 457 8.19 32.23 -11.46
C THR A 457 8.59 30.77 -11.65
N PRO A 458 8.72 30.00 -10.56
CA PRO A 458 9.22 28.62 -10.63
C PRO A 458 8.19 27.62 -11.11
N TYR A 459 6.88 27.92 -11.03
CA TYR A 459 5.79 26.98 -11.31
C TYR A 459 5.97 25.62 -10.61
N SER A 460 6.15 25.67 -9.28
CA SER A 460 6.55 24.52 -8.46
C SER A 460 5.56 23.35 -8.52
N GLY A 461 4.25 23.62 -8.56
CA GLY A 461 3.23 22.60 -8.72
C GLY A 461 3.30 21.91 -10.08
N VAL A 462 3.51 22.67 -11.15
CA VAL A 462 3.70 22.11 -12.50
C VAL A 462 4.97 21.29 -12.59
N LEU A 463 6.10 21.80 -12.02
CA LEU A 463 7.38 21.12 -12.03
C LEU A 463 7.35 19.79 -11.25
N SER A 464 6.71 19.74 -10.08
CA SER A 464 6.56 18.52 -9.29
C SER A 464 5.88 17.43 -10.13
N TRP A 465 4.72 17.72 -10.73
CA TRP A 465 4.03 16.79 -11.60
C TRP A 465 4.79 16.45 -12.88
N PHE A 466 5.46 17.41 -13.47
CA PHE A 466 6.30 17.20 -14.66
C PHE A 466 7.44 16.23 -14.35
N TYR A 467 8.23 16.44 -13.29
CA TYR A 467 9.31 15.55 -12.90
C TYR A 467 8.81 14.12 -12.67
N TRP A 468 7.67 13.99 -12.02
CA TRP A 468 7.07 12.68 -11.78
C TRP A 468 6.69 11.96 -13.08
N PHE A 469 5.89 12.57 -13.94
CA PHE A 469 5.43 11.94 -15.18
C PHE A 469 6.55 11.75 -16.21
N HIS A 470 7.46 12.70 -16.34
CA HIS A 470 8.60 12.58 -17.22
C HIS A 470 9.57 11.47 -16.78
N SER A 471 9.62 11.13 -15.48
CA SER A 471 10.46 10.08 -14.93
C SER A 471 9.86 8.68 -15.07
N THR A 472 8.52 8.54 -15.06
CA THR A 472 7.87 7.23 -15.09
C THR A 472 7.88 6.56 -16.46
N GLY A 473 8.30 7.28 -17.52
CA GLY A 473 8.40 6.74 -18.87
C GLY A 473 7.05 6.42 -19.53
N GLU A 474 5.92 6.77 -18.91
CA GLU A 474 4.58 6.57 -19.48
C GLU A 474 4.36 7.40 -20.78
N GLY A 475 5.39 8.08 -21.25
CA GLY A 475 5.40 9.09 -22.28
C GLY A 475 5.71 8.63 -23.70
N GLY A 476 5.30 7.44 -24.13
CA GLY A 476 5.46 7.03 -25.53
C GLY A 476 6.67 6.11 -25.77
N ASP A 477 6.81 5.66 -27.02
CA ASP A 477 7.90 4.76 -27.42
C ASP A 477 9.26 5.46 -27.25
N PRO A 478 10.17 4.96 -26.40
CA PRO A 478 11.50 5.55 -26.23
C PRO A 478 12.31 5.66 -27.52
N SER A 479 12.03 4.81 -28.51
CA SER A 479 12.75 4.80 -29.81
C SER A 479 12.48 6.05 -30.66
N THR A 480 11.42 6.79 -30.38
CA THR A 480 11.04 8.01 -31.15
C THR A 480 11.39 9.32 -30.45
N ARG A 481 11.98 9.26 -29.25
CA ARG A 481 12.27 10.44 -28.40
C ARG A 481 13.77 10.79 -28.45
N ASP A 482 14.06 12.09 -28.45
CA ASP A 482 15.42 12.60 -28.21
C ASP A 482 15.72 12.68 -26.70
N LEU A 483 15.93 11.51 -26.07
CA LEU A 483 16.17 11.43 -24.62
C LEU A 483 17.36 12.29 -24.15
N PRO A 484 18.52 12.34 -24.84
CA PRO A 484 19.61 13.22 -24.48
C PRO A 484 19.23 14.71 -24.51
N GLY A 485 18.57 15.17 -25.58
CA GLY A 485 18.10 16.55 -25.70
C GLY A 485 17.03 16.92 -24.68
N GLU A 486 16.07 16.04 -24.40
CA GLU A 486 15.09 16.24 -23.32
C GLU A 486 15.77 16.34 -21.96
N CYS A 487 16.73 15.46 -21.65
CA CYS A 487 17.48 15.48 -20.40
C CYS A 487 18.23 16.82 -20.22
N GLN A 488 18.92 17.28 -21.27
CA GLN A 488 19.66 18.55 -21.24
C GLN A 488 18.73 19.73 -20.97
N ARG A 489 17.56 19.75 -21.56
CA ARG A 489 16.54 20.79 -21.35
C ARG A 489 16.02 20.79 -19.92
N VAL A 490 15.72 19.64 -19.34
CA VAL A 490 15.29 19.55 -17.94
C VAL A 490 16.40 19.97 -16.98
N LEU A 491 17.65 19.59 -17.25
CA LEU A 491 18.79 20.07 -16.47
C LEU A 491 18.91 21.60 -16.55
N SER A 492 18.71 22.21 -17.73
CA SER A 492 18.73 23.66 -17.89
C SER A 492 17.64 24.38 -17.07
N ILE A 493 16.44 23.78 -16.93
CA ILE A 493 15.38 24.29 -16.05
C ILE A 493 15.87 24.27 -14.61
N SER A 494 16.43 23.14 -14.16
CA SER A 494 16.90 22.97 -12.79
C SER A 494 18.00 23.94 -12.39
N THR A 495 18.83 24.40 -13.34
CA THR A 495 19.87 25.41 -13.08
C THR A 495 19.31 26.82 -12.85
N LYS A 496 18.10 27.11 -13.35
CA LYS A 496 17.42 28.41 -13.14
C LYS A 496 16.73 28.52 -11.76
N LEU A 497 16.55 27.40 -11.06
CA LEU A 497 15.91 27.37 -9.75
C LEU A 497 16.92 27.70 -8.65
N SER A 498 16.52 28.49 -7.64
CA SER A 498 17.30 28.68 -6.42
C SER A 498 17.28 27.43 -5.54
N ASP A 499 18.22 27.35 -4.59
CA ASP A 499 18.29 26.22 -3.65
C ASP A 499 17.03 26.12 -2.77
N ARG A 500 16.33 27.23 -2.52
CA ARG A 500 15.03 27.25 -1.86
C ARG A 500 14.01 26.42 -2.65
N TRP A 501 13.84 26.70 -3.95
CA TRP A 501 12.90 25.96 -4.78
C TRP A 501 13.32 24.51 -5.00
N LEU A 502 14.62 24.25 -5.11
CA LEU A 502 15.12 22.87 -5.14
C LEU A 502 14.86 22.14 -3.82
N SER A 503 14.85 22.83 -2.67
CA SER A 503 14.47 22.23 -1.38
C SER A 503 12.99 21.83 -1.33
N ASP A 504 12.10 22.67 -1.87
CA ASP A 504 10.67 22.36 -1.95
C ASP A 504 10.38 21.19 -2.91
N LEU A 505 11.15 21.07 -3.98
CA LEU A 505 11.01 20.05 -5.03
C LEU A 505 12.00 18.88 -4.88
N VAL A 506 12.71 18.75 -3.76
CA VAL A 506 13.86 17.83 -3.65
C VAL A 506 13.48 16.37 -3.94
N ASN A 507 12.34 15.90 -3.46
CA ASN A 507 11.88 14.54 -3.68
C ASN A 507 11.66 14.25 -5.17
N ASP A 508 10.97 15.15 -5.86
CA ASP A 508 10.61 14.99 -7.27
C ASP A 508 11.83 15.12 -8.18
N THR A 509 12.68 16.12 -7.91
CA THR A 509 13.91 16.38 -8.68
C THR A 509 14.92 15.25 -8.50
N VAL A 510 15.08 14.73 -7.28
CA VAL A 510 15.98 13.60 -6.98
C VAL A 510 15.45 12.33 -7.63
N TYR A 511 14.13 12.08 -7.56
CA TYR A 511 13.52 10.94 -8.22
C TYR A 511 13.71 10.98 -9.74
N TRP A 512 13.53 12.17 -10.36
CA TRP A 512 13.78 12.38 -11.77
C TRP A 512 15.27 12.13 -12.11
N LEU A 513 16.22 12.71 -11.38
CA LEU A 513 17.65 12.53 -11.61
C LEU A 513 18.07 11.06 -11.50
N TRP A 514 17.53 10.33 -10.52
CA TRP A 514 17.77 8.90 -10.36
C TRP A 514 17.24 8.08 -11.55
N LYS A 515 16.05 8.40 -12.05
CA LYS A 515 15.47 7.72 -13.24
C LYS A 515 16.26 8.02 -14.51
N TRP A 516 16.67 9.26 -14.69
CA TRP A 516 17.39 9.73 -15.88
C TRP A 516 18.91 9.68 -15.75
N ARG A 517 19.46 9.03 -14.74
CA ARG A 517 20.89 8.99 -14.43
C ARG A 517 21.79 8.63 -15.60
N GLU A 518 21.38 7.67 -16.45
CA GLU A 518 22.16 7.22 -17.61
C GLU A 518 22.37 8.33 -18.66
N HIS A 519 21.44 9.27 -18.75
CA HIS A 519 21.52 10.43 -19.63
C HIS A 519 22.11 11.65 -18.90
N ALA A 520 21.64 11.91 -17.69
CA ALA A 520 22.00 13.10 -16.92
C ALA A 520 23.49 13.15 -16.60
N PHE A 521 24.09 12.04 -16.18
CA PHE A 521 25.52 12.02 -15.82
C PHE A 521 26.49 11.86 -17.02
N ARG A 522 25.97 11.88 -18.24
CA ARG A 522 26.78 12.13 -19.45
C ARG A 522 27.05 13.62 -19.65
N LEU A 523 26.32 14.46 -18.95
CA LEU A 523 26.38 15.92 -19.04
C LEU A 523 26.98 16.51 -17.76
N PRO A 524 27.83 17.55 -17.83
CA PRO A 524 28.39 18.18 -16.63
C PRO A 524 27.31 18.81 -15.73
N GLU A 525 26.19 19.24 -16.29
CA GLU A 525 25.04 19.79 -15.56
C GLU A 525 24.38 18.76 -14.65
N GLY A 526 24.42 17.48 -14.99
CA GLY A 526 23.90 16.41 -14.14
C GLY A 526 24.71 16.26 -12.85
N PHE A 527 26.05 16.32 -12.95
CA PHE A 527 26.93 16.32 -11.78
C PHE A 527 26.75 17.59 -10.93
N ALA A 528 26.61 18.74 -11.59
CA ALA A 528 26.37 20.02 -10.92
C ALA A 528 25.02 20.00 -10.15
N LEU A 529 23.95 19.48 -10.77
CA LEU A 529 22.64 19.34 -10.13
C LEU A 529 22.73 18.38 -8.94
N TRP A 530 23.36 17.21 -9.10
CA TRP A 530 23.56 16.27 -7.99
C TRP A 530 24.29 16.93 -6.81
N SER A 531 25.36 17.69 -7.07
CA SER A 531 26.14 18.39 -6.06
C SER A 531 25.34 19.46 -5.32
N ARG A 532 24.43 20.14 -6.00
CA ARG A 532 23.49 21.09 -5.38
C ARG A 532 22.41 20.42 -4.55
N LEU A 533 21.88 19.29 -5.04
CA LEU A 533 20.81 18.55 -4.36
C LEU A 533 21.33 17.81 -3.11
N TRP A 534 22.60 17.40 -3.10
CA TRP A 534 23.16 16.61 -2.00
C TRP A 534 23.00 17.26 -0.61
N PRO A 535 23.48 18.51 -0.36
CA PRO A 535 23.30 19.13 0.95
C PRO A 535 21.82 19.36 1.30
N ILE A 536 20.97 19.63 0.32
CA ILE A 536 19.52 19.81 0.51
C ILE A 536 18.90 18.46 0.95
N ALA A 537 19.25 17.38 0.27
CA ALA A 537 18.76 16.04 0.58
C ALA A 537 19.22 15.57 1.98
N VAL A 538 20.49 15.84 2.34
CA VAL A 538 21.03 15.56 3.68
C VAL A 538 20.26 16.31 4.76
N SER A 539 20.04 17.62 4.57
CA SER A 539 19.26 18.44 5.50
C SER A 539 17.82 17.95 5.65
N LYS A 540 17.16 17.63 4.52
CA LYS A 540 15.77 17.13 4.50
C LYS A 540 15.64 15.79 5.18
N THR A 541 16.57 14.87 4.92
CA THR A 541 16.58 13.53 5.53
C THR A 541 16.89 13.59 7.03
N SER A 542 17.84 14.46 7.44
CA SER A 542 18.25 14.61 8.86
C SER A 542 17.23 15.38 9.69
N SER A 543 16.46 16.30 9.10
CA SER A 543 15.42 17.05 9.82
C SER A 543 14.24 16.18 10.24
N GLY A 544 14.15 14.93 9.76
CA GLY A 544 13.14 13.96 10.15
C GLY A 544 11.69 14.42 9.96
N ARG A 545 11.49 15.59 9.38
CA ARG A 545 10.20 16.20 9.16
C ARG A 545 9.78 16.06 7.69
N SER A 546 9.31 14.85 7.33
CA SER A 546 8.13 14.86 6.50
C SER A 546 7.00 15.45 7.36
N PRO A 547 6.19 16.39 6.88
CA PRO A 547 5.02 16.88 7.63
C PRO A 547 4.07 15.74 8.01
N ASP A 548 4.23 14.57 7.39
CA ASP A 548 3.35 13.42 7.47
C ASP A 548 3.94 12.21 8.23
N GLU A 549 5.15 12.32 8.82
CA GLU A 549 5.75 11.22 9.55
C GLU A 549 5.80 11.44 11.08
N PRO A 550 5.48 10.41 11.90
CA PRO A 550 5.52 10.50 13.36
C PRO A 550 6.94 10.83 13.87
N SER A 551 7.02 11.62 14.95
CA SER A 551 8.27 12.07 15.58
C SER A 551 9.19 10.95 16.10
N ASP A 552 8.73 9.71 16.13
CA ASP A 552 9.47 8.53 16.58
C ASP A 552 10.46 7.97 15.53
N LEU A 553 10.50 8.55 14.33
CA LEU A 553 11.41 8.12 13.26
C LEU A 553 12.84 8.63 13.41
N ASN A 554 13.13 9.43 14.42
CA ASN A 554 14.49 9.87 14.75
C ASN A 554 15.29 8.85 15.57
N ASP A 555 14.70 7.71 15.94
CA ASP A 555 15.42 6.60 16.55
C ASP A 555 15.81 5.58 15.47
N PRO A 556 17.06 5.58 14.98
CA PRO A 556 17.51 4.63 13.95
C PRO A 556 17.57 3.19 14.44
N ALA A 557 17.41 2.97 15.72
CA ALA A 557 17.48 1.67 16.37
C ALA A 557 16.21 1.38 17.14
N ARG A 558 15.15 1.08 16.45
CA ARG A 558 14.19 0.13 17.01
C ARG A 558 14.80 -1.25 16.82
N ASP A 559 15.25 -1.84 17.90
CA ASP A 559 15.95 -3.14 18.00
C ASP A 559 15.27 -4.33 17.30
N ASN A 560 14.11 -4.11 16.65
CA ASN A 560 13.30 -5.13 16.00
C ASN A 560 12.66 -4.66 14.67
N GLU A 561 13.19 -3.63 14.00
CA GLU A 561 12.60 -3.25 12.70
C GLU A 561 13.03 -4.25 11.61
N PRO A 562 12.07 -4.84 10.84
CA PRO A 562 12.40 -5.76 9.76
C PRO A 562 13.33 -5.10 8.74
N PRO A 563 14.36 -5.82 8.24
CA PRO A 563 15.32 -5.31 7.25
C PRO A 563 14.67 -4.65 6.04
N GLU A 564 13.53 -5.19 5.61
CA GLU A 564 12.75 -4.69 4.48
C GLU A 564 12.23 -3.27 4.71
N ARG A 565 11.78 -2.95 5.92
CA ARG A 565 11.33 -1.59 6.26
C ARG A 565 12.45 -0.57 6.28
N VAL A 566 13.62 -0.95 6.79
CA VAL A 566 14.80 -0.08 6.73
C VAL A 566 15.17 0.20 5.27
N ALA A 567 15.18 -0.84 4.44
CA ALA A 567 15.44 -0.71 3.00
C ALA A 567 14.41 0.21 2.32
N GLU A 568 13.11 0.04 2.59
CA GLU A 568 12.05 0.88 2.03
C GLU A 568 12.26 2.37 2.37
N ARG A 569 12.64 2.68 3.61
CA ARG A 569 12.93 4.05 4.04
C ARG A 569 14.13 4.64 3.32
N VAL A 570 15.20 3.88 3.23
CA VAL A 570 16.40 4.30 2.50
C VAL A 570 16.05 4.59 1.04
N PHE A 571 15.33 3.67 0.38
CA PHE A 571 14.91 3.82 -1.02
C PHE A 571 13.91 4.96 -1.24
N ALA A 572 13.07 5.27 -0.26
CA ALA A 572 12.14 6.39 -0.32
C ALA A 572 12.83 7.75 -0.06
N SER A 573 13.97 7.76 0.61
CA SER A 573 14.66 8.98 1.00
C SER A 573 15.39 9.66 -0.17
N PRO A 574 15.46 11.01 -0.20
CA PRO A 574 16.26 11.73 -1.20
C PRO A 574 17.74 11.33 -1.16
N VAL A 575 18.30 11.13 0.04
CA VAL A 575 19.70 10.70 0.22
C VAL A 575 19.90 9.32 -0.40
N GLY A 576 19.05 8.34 -0.08
CA GLY A 576 19.17 6.99 -0.63
C GLY A 576 19.15 6.98 -2.15
N LYS A 577 18.22 7.72 -2.77
CA LYS A 577 18.14 7.82 -4.25
C LYS A 577 19.34 8.51 -4.88
N LEU A 578 19.89 9.56 -4.25
CA LEU A 578 21.11 10.20 -4.77
C LEU A 578 22.32 9.28 -4.67
N VAL A 579 22.45 8.51 -3.59
CA VAL A 579 23.53 7.52 -3.46
C VAL A 579 23.32 6.36 -4.44
N GLU A 580 22.12 5.88 -4.64
CA GLU A 580 21.79 4.85 -5.63
C GLU A 580 22.13 5.35 -7.06
N ALA A 581 21.80 6.60 -7.38
CA ALA A 581 22.18 7.22 -8.65
C ALA A 581 23.72 7.27 -8.80
N PHE A 582 24.45 7.69 -7.76
CA PHE A 582 25.91 7.69 -7.74
C PHE A 582 26.49 6.27 -7.95
N VAL A 583 26.00 5.29 -7.22
CA VAL A 583 26.46 3.90 -7.32
C VAL A 583 26.23 3.33 -8.72
N SER A 584 25.08 3.66 -9.33
CA SER A 584 24.70 3.14 -10.65
C SER A 584 25.56 3.65 -11.80
N ILE A 585 26.17 4.82 -11.66
CA ILE A 585 27.08 5.42 -12.67
C ILE A 585 28.54 5.06 -12.45
N CYS A 586 28.87 4.32 -11.39
CA CYS A 586 30.21 3.83 -11.17
C CYS A 586 30.61 2.86 -12.29
N PRO A 587 31.77 3.07 -12.96
CA PRO A 587 32.15 2.29 -14.13
C PRO A 587 32.56 0.86 -13.77
N ASP A 588 32.52 -0.03 -14.76
CA ASP A 588 33.11 -1.37 -14.63
C ASP A 588 34.64 -1.26 -14.40
N LEU A 589 35.11 -1.81 -13.28
CA LEU A 589 36.51 -1.78 -12.88
C LEU A 589 37.47 -2.51 -13.87
N ARG A 590 36.93 -3.37 -14.75
CA ARG A 590 37.66 -3.97 -15.85
C ARG A 590 38.07 -2.94 -16.91
N LYS A 591 37.20 -1.91 -17.08
CA LYS A 591 37.41 -0.83 -18.05
C LYS A 591 38.11 0.37 -17.42
N GLU A 592 37.83 0.67 -16.17
CA GLU A 592 38.38 1.80 -15.43
C GLU A 592 38.79 1.40 -14.01
N LYS A 593 40.06 1.13 -13.82
CA LYS A 593 40.63 0.59 -12.57
C LYS A 593 40.62 1.59 -11.40
N ARG A 594 40.60 2.88 -11.66
CA ARG A 594 40.70 3.96 -10.63
C ARG A 594 39.64 5.04 -10.83
N PRO A 595 38.35 4.71 -10.60
CA PRO A 595 37.23 5.64 -10.85
C PRO A 595 37.23 6.84 -9.89
N PHE A 596 37.89 6.73 -8.74
CA PHE A 596 37.91 7.76 -7.68
C PHE A 596 39.27 8.52 -7.63
N GLU A 597 39.93 8.75 -8.77
CA GLU A 597 41.11 9.60 -8.83
C GLU A 597 40.80 11.06 -8.53
N ARG A 598 41.83 11.77 -8.03
CA ARG A 598 41.70 13.21 -7.69
C ARG A 598 41.29 14.03 -8.92
N GLY A 599 40.33 14.94 -8.72
CA GLY A 599 39.81 15.82 -9.79
C GLY A 599 38.67 15.23 -10.62
N ARG A 600 38.23 13.98 -10.34
CA ARG A 600 37.07 13.37 -11.02
C ARG A 600 35.77 13.63 -10.26
N ASN A 601 34.67 13.77 -10.99
CA ASN A 601 33.33 13.98 -10.42
C ASN A 601 32.91 12.86 -9.46
N LEU A 602 33.20 11.59 -9.80
CA LEU A 602 32.89 10.44 -8.94
C LEU A 602 33.64 10.51 -7.59
N ARG A 603 34.86 11.04 -7.58
CA ARG A 603 35.60 11.28 -6.33
C ARG A 603 34.90 12.33 -5.48
N THR A 604 34.50 13.45 -6.08
CA THR A 604 33.78 14.53 -5.39
C THR A 604 32.45 14.02 -4.81
N MET A 605 31.70 13.23 -5.57
CA MET A 605 30.45 12.63 -5.09
C MET A 605 30.72 11.69 -3.93
N ARG A 606 31.70 10.78 -4.04
CA ARG A 606 32.08 9.86 -2.98
C ARG A 606 32.45 10.57 -1.69
N ASP A 607 33.29 11.60 -1.78
CA ASP A 607 33.77 12.35 -0.62
C ASP A 607 32.61 13.15 0.02
N ALA A 608 31.65 13.66 -0.77
CA ALA A 608 30.43 14.28 -0.28
C ALA A 608 29.54 13.25 0.47
N VAL A 609 29.37 12.04 -0.08
CA VAL A 609 28.60 10.97 0.56
C VAL A 609 29.26 10.50 1.86
N GLU A 610 30.59 10.41 1.91
CA GLU A 610 31.37 10.06 3.12
C GLU A 610 31.18 11.09 4.24
N SER A 611 31.05 12.37 3.90
CA SER A 611 30.90 13.48 4.88
C SER A 611 29.53 13.52 5.56
N ALA A 612 28.54 12.78 5.08
CA ALA A 612 27.22 12.74 5.68
C ALA A 612 27.26 12.09 7.07
N SER A 613 26.52 12.67 8.02
CA SER A 613 26.43 12.23 9.41
C SER A 613 24.98 11.99 9.84
N GLY A 614 24.78 11.42 11.03
CA GLY A 614 23.46 11.11 11.56
C GLY A 614 22.67 10.14 10.64
N LEU A 615 21.36 10.31 10.57
CA LEU A 615 20.47 9.46 9.78
C LEU A 615 20.83 9.44 8.29
N SER A 616 21.17 10.60 7.73
CA SER A 616 21.62 10.71 6.34
C SER A 616 22.90 9.91 6.08
N GLY A 617 23.83 9.90 7.04
CA GLY A 617 25.06 9.11 6.96
C GLY A 617 24.81 7.60 7.04
N ILE A 618 23.82 7.18 7.86
CA ILE A 618 23.41 5.77 7.94
C ILE A 618 22.79 5.33 6.61
N TYR A 619 21.85 6.11 6.07
CA TYR A 619 21.20 5.80 4.78
C TYR A 619 22.19 5.77 3.61
N ALA A 620 23.14 6.71 3.60
CA ALA A 620 24.19 6.74 2.60
C ALA A 620 25.07 5.47 2.65
N ARG A 621 25.53 5.09 3.85
CA ARG A 621 26.33 3.86 4.03
C ARG A 621 25.54 2.60 3.74
N PHE A 622 24.24 2.55 4.06
CA PHE A 622 23.37 1.42 3.72
C PHE A 622 23.43 1.12 2.21
N GLU A 623 23.25 2.15 1.38
CA GLU A 623 23.32 1.98 -0.08
C GLU A 623 24.72 1.59 -0.58
N LEU A 624 25.78 2.14 0.01
CA LEU A 624 27.14 1.82 -0.37
C LEU A 624 27.53 0.39 0.01
N VAL A 625 27.11 -0.08 1.19
CA VAL A 625 27.40 -1.44 1.68
C VAL A 625 26.77 -2.50 0.77
N ARG A 626 25.64 -2.22 0.13
CA ARG A 626 25.05 -3.11 -0.90
C ARG A 626 25.98 -3.41 -2.07
N LYS A 627 26.99 -2.56 -2.29
CA LYS A 627 28.02 -2.69 -3.34
C LYS A 627 29.44 -2.71 -2.74
N LEU A 628 29.58 -3.25 -1.52
CA LEU A 628 30.84 -3.26 -0.80
C LEU A 628 31.98 -3.87 -1.61
N ASP A 629 31.74 -4.97 -2.34
CA ASP A 629 32.74 -5.62 -3.20
C ASP A 629 33.32 -4.68 -4.25
N TYR A 630 32.44 -3.87 -4.88
CA TYR A 630 32.88 -2.89 -5.86
C TYR A 630 33.81 -1.86 -5.23
N PHE A 631 33.39 -1.26 -4.11
CA PHE A 631 34.17 -0.23 -3.43
C PHE A 631 35.47 -0.78 -2.85
N TYR A 632 35.44 -2.00 -2.36
CA TYR A 632 36.63 -2.68 -1.86
C TYR A 632 37.68 -2.92 -2.98
N GLN A 633 37.25 -3.35 -4.15
CA GLN A 633 38.11 -3.51 -5.31
C GLN A 633 38.60 -2.17 -5.87
N ALA A 634 37.77 -1.11 -5.85
CA ALA A 634 38.13 0.20 -6.38
C ALA A 634 39.06 1.00 -5.45
N ASP A 635 38.86 0.93 -4.14
CA ASP A 635 39.69 1.61 -3.12
C ASP A 635 39.55 0.89 -1.77
N GLU A 636 40.38 -0.15 -1.57
CA GLU A 636 40.35 -0.98 -0.37
C GLU A 636 40.53 -0.21 0.92
N LYS A 637 41.47 0.76 0.96
CA LYS A 637 41.73 1.57 2.16
C LYS A 637 40.52 2.41 2.56
N TRP A 638 39.88 3.01 1.58
CA TRP A 638 38.66 3.79 1.79
C TRP A 638 37.51 2.89 2.24
N ALA A 639 37.27 1.78 1.56
CA ALA A 639 36.20 0.84 1.89
C ALA A 639 36.32 0.26 3.31
N LYS A 640 37.54 -0.13 3.71
CA LYS A 640 37.81 -0.61 5.09
C LYS A 640 37.47 0.44 6.13
N ARG A 641 37.91 1.69 5.93
CA ARG A 641 37.67 2.78 6.87
C ARG A 641 36.19 3.20 6.92
N THR A 642 35.55 3.35 5.76
CA THR A 642 34.24 4.04 5.64
C THR A 642 33.05 3.08 5.69
N LEU A 643 33.22 1.85 5.20
CA LEU A 643 32.13 0.87 5.09
C LEU A 643 32.29 -0.31 6.07
N VAL A 644 33.49 -0.90 6.17
CA VAL A 644 33.72 -2.07 7.02
C VAL A 644 33.84 -1.68 8.50
N ALA A 645 34.62 -0.65 8.83
CA ALA A 645 34.80 -0.25 10.22
C ALA A 645 33.49 0.10 10.96
N PRO A 646 32.50 0.77 10.34
CA PRO A 646 31.19 0.97 10.96
C PRO A 646 30.38 -0.31 11.20
N LEU A 647 30.54 -1.34 10.36
CA LEU A 647 29.91 -2.66 10.56
C LEU A 647 30.44 -3.39 11.78
N LEU A 648 31.72 -3.16 12.13
CA LEU A 648 32.42 -3.82 13.24
C LEU A 648 32.35 -3.01 14.55
N LYS A 649 31.65 -1.89 14.57
CA LYS A 649 31.46 -1.13 15.81
C LYS A 649 30.47 -1.81 16.73
N ASP A 650 30.77 -1.79 18.01
CA ASP A 650 29.92 -2.25 19.12
C ASP A 650 28.83 -1.19 19.45
N ASP A 651 28.19 -0.67 18.39
CA ASP A 651 27.17 0.37 18.45
C ASP A 651 25.99 -0.07 17.57
N ASP A 652 24.98 -0.64 18.19
CA ASP A 652 23.81 -1.20 17.52
C ASP A 652 23.07 -0.16 16.67
N HIS A 653 23.08 1.11 17.07
CA HIS A 653 22.45 2.18 16.32
C HIS A 653 23.06 2.43 14.94
N THR A 654 24.36 2.22 14.79
CA THR A 654 25.06 2.42 13.52
C THR A 654 25.26 1.09 12.77
N SER A 655 25.62 0.03 13.48
CA SER A 655 25.99 -1.24 12.85
C SER A 655 24.78 -2.06 12.40
N LEU A 656 23.70 -2.10 13.17
CA LEU A 656 22.52 -2.93 12.87
C LEU A 656 21.87 -2.61 11.52
N PRO A 657 21.57 -1.33 11.16
CA PRO A 657 21.06 -1.01 9.83
C PRO A 657 22.01 -1.42 8.70
N LEU A 658 23.33 -1.34 8.91
CA LEU A 658 24.31 -1.74 7.91
C LEU A 658 24.38 -3.27 7.75
N TRP A 659 24.24 -4.03 8.85
CA TRP A 659 24.11 -5.49 8.79
C TRP A 659 22.82 -5.91 8.07
N HIS A 660 21.73 -5.14 8.19
CA HIS A 660 20.52 -5.36 7.40
C HIS A 660 20.79 -5.21 5.90
N ALA A 661 21.59 -4.20 5.50
CA ALA A 661 22.00 -4.04 4.08
C ALA A 661 22.79 -5.24 3.58
N VAL A 662 23.70 -5.77 4.42
CA VAL A 662 24.45 -7.00 4.15
C VAL A 662 23.52 -8.19 3.97
N ALA A 663 22.59 -8.40 4.89
CA ALA A 663 21.67 -9.55 4.89
C ALA A 663 20.74 -9.55 3.67
N LEU A 664 20.25 -8.40 3.24
CA LEU A 664 19.41 -8.28 2.04
C LEU A 664 20.13 -8.60 0.73
N HIS A 665 21.47 -8.51 0.71
CA HIS A 665 22.27 -8.69 -0.51
C HIS A 665 23.34 -9.77 -0.42
N SER A 666 23.25 -10.68 0.54
CA SER A 666 24.27 -11.66 1.00
C SER A 666 24.71 -12.74 0.00
N ARG A 667 24.54 -12.55 -1.31
CA ARG A 667 25.06 -13.53 -2.29
C ARG A 667 26.60 -13.66 -2.34
N PHE A 668 27.38 -12.79 -1.64
CA PHE A 668 28.82 -12.67 -1.89
C PHE A 668 29.75 -12.56 -0.67
N PHE A 669 29.26 -12.71 0.57
CA PHE A 669 30.07 -12.35 1.75
C PHE A 669 30.96 -13.45 2.34
N THR A 670 30.91 -14.68 1.84
CA THR A 670 31.70 -15.80 2.44
C THR A 670 33.18 -15.68 2.29
N CYS A 671 33.72 -14.93 1.33
CA CYS A 671 35.16 -14.90 1.05
C CYS A 671 35.92 -13.72 1.68
N HIS A 672 35.30 -12.59 2.02
CA HIS A 672 36.05 -11.39 2.39
C HIS A 672 35.91 -10.96 3.86
N ILE A 673 34.90 -11.37 4.58
CA ILE A 673 34.79 -11.11 6.03
C ILE A 673 35.75 -12.03 6.80
N GLN A 674 36.05 -13.23 6.32
CA GLN A 674 37.06 -14.11 6.93
C GLN A 674 38.51 -13.55 6.89
N VAL A 675 38.78 -12.53 6.10
CA VAL A 675 40.12 -11.87 6.01
C VAL A 675 40.18 -10.61 6.88
N ALA A 676 39.05 -10.12 7.40
CA ALA A 676 38.94 -8.89 8.22
C ALA A 676 38.74 -9.16 9.71
N CYS A 677 38.42 -10.40 10.12
CA CYS A 677 38.50 -10.92 11.48
C CYS A 677 39.77 -11.70 11.67
#